data_fe92f3867a3ff60b515b6dbd23710c21
#
_entry.id   fe92f3867a3ff60b515b6dbd23710c21
#
_cell.length_a   1.000
_cell.length_b   1.000
_cell.length_c   1.000
_cell.angle_alpha   90.00
_cell.angle_beta   90.00
_cell.angle_gamma   90.00
#
_symmetry.space_group_name_H-M   'P 1'
#
loop_
_entity.id
_entity.type
_entity.pdbx_description
1 polymer ?
#
loop_
_entity_poly.entity_id
_entity_poly.type
_entity_poly.pdbx_seq_one_letter_code
_entity_poly.pdbx_strand_id
1 'polypeptide(L)'
;MRGRRAGLVLVLLLCAGLPLAAAESADGPGWTLSAAGFGDDRVEDMARSGNDVVIVGSFSGWMRLSDNIEAVDANASSVNLDGFIAWATSNGTWRASTLITSNNGTDVVDRIVALPDGDIVVAGRYCAGTAGQACNATYGPDGVLEKEQSGDDGAAFLARVRADGTWLWARALASDDAILVLDLVRSGTELHIAVLHQGQVRMEGLEQPDIEADRAGATVLRFDSSGTALGRVDVRAGTSALEEVGALCLDRIGVVHFVVSFAGSLVSESMQINSSGGTDVAVLRLENDMVVWMASSDSTDDVTGIACTTAAQDGVVVAGTMRGSVAFGDLLHANATSIDAWTARVTAAGAWQDLERLGGSGTDRPAAVLVNAEGSRLLVGSSTAEMRLDEQVLPDADGTDMPGANDGWLVHLGTTEASRWARSLGGEGDERIAALLIDSEGRWVVTGTFDDDLHVDNATLQHEGGTDIFLWAYAADLDDDGVLDGIDTCPRAANPDQADLDGDGRGDICDDDDDGDGLADALDDCPTGTTGWRSTRDADHDGDGCRDLDEDFDDDEDGVFDHLDLCPKGPLGWVSTPEGDEDGDGCSDVDTDGDGWVDQADVCPNVADPSQHDLDDDGVGNACDDDVDGDGVLEAQDECPLDFSRWTSTSMTDHDADGCIDTEDLDDDNDGVLDAYDRCPTGDVGWPEADDHDGDGCRDEEDLDDDDDGRLDPADGCPTGTIGRLGLALDADSDGCADLEEDLDDDGDGVLDDLDRCDRTEAGAVVDGQGCSAVQADDDDDGVPNLLDLCGGTDAGLRVDLEGCALPGQAAASSGMAPLQWVGLSLMLVAAVGFIAALVIVSGRSPPTKRSVSLEEE
;
A
#
# COMPACT_ATOMS: atom_id res chain seq x y z
N MET A 1 -51.40 4.83 68.36
CA MET A 1 -50.95 6.03 69.10
C MET A 1 -49.68 6.57 68.55
N ARG A 2 -49.65 7.85 68.11
CA ARG A 2 -48.55 8.76 67.79
C ARG A 2 -47.46 8.11 66.93
N GLY A 3 -47.21 8.30 65.56
CA GLY A 3 -47.40 9.53 64.79
C GLY A 3 -46.13 10.35 64.86
N ARG A 4 -45.12 10.11 63.92
CA ARG A 4 -44.21 11.13 63.57
C ARG A 4 -43.98 11.05 62.01
N ARG A 5 -44.46 12.09 61.33
CA ARG A 5 -44.15 12.40 59.98
C ARG A 5 -42.73 12.99 59.94
N ALA A 6 -41.82 12.47 59.18
CA ALA A 6 -40.60 13.13 58.81
C ALA A 6 -40.78 13.73 57.41
N GLY A 7 -40.68 15.05 57.33
CA GLY A 7 -40.79 15.79 56.09
C GLY A 7 -39.49 15.65 55.27
N LEU A 8 -39.66 15.36 54.03
CA LEU A 8 -38.59 15.38 53.02
C LEU A 8 -38.36 16.85 52.58
N VAL A 9 -37.26 17.44 53.00
CA VAL A 9 -36.81 18.73 52.48
C VAL A 9 -36.01 18.45 51.22
N LEU A 10 -36.57 18.81 50.07
CA LEU A 10 -35.93 18.77 48.78
C LEU A 10 -35.04 20.04 48.68
N VAL A 11 -33.75 19.88 48.85
CA VAL A 11 -32.75 20.93 48.54
C VAL A 11 -32.41 20.84 47.08
N LEU A 12 -32.96 21.73 46.28
CA LEU A 12 -32.49 22.01 44.94
C LEU A 12 -31.12 22.71 45.07
N LEU A 13 -30.03 21.99 44.90
CA LEU A 13 -28.73 22.58 44.59
C LEU A 13 -28.71 22.86 43.09
N LEU A 14 -28.76 24.13 42.75
CA LEU A 14 -28.31 24.64 41.45
C LEU A 14 -26.78 24.38 41.35
N CYS A 15 -26.39 23.34 40.67
CA CYS A 15 -25.04 23.23 40.19
C CYS A 15 -24.86 24.20 39.00
N ALA A 16 -24.31 25.39 39.31
CA ALA A 16 -23.65 26.17 38.30
C ALA A 16 -22.52 25.31 37.68
N GLY A 17 -22.52 25.21 36.36
CA GLY A 17 -21.44 24.53 35.65
C GLY A 17 -20.10 25.20 35.95
N LEU A 18 -19.31 24.56 36.78
CA LEU A 18 -17.87 24.69 36.78
C LEU A 18 -17.38 23.68 35.75
N PRO A 19 -16.47 24.02 34.85
CA PRO A 19 -15.79 23.03 34.08
C PRO A 19 -15.13 22.05 35.05
N LEU A 20 -15.37 20.76 34.92
CA LEU A 20 -14.50 19.76 35.51
C LEU A 20 -13.10 20.05 34.90
N ALA A 21 -12.25 20.68 35.73
CA ALA A 21 -10.83 20.55 35.47
C ALA A 21 -10.59 19.03 35.48
N ALA A 22 -10.08 18.53 34.38
CA ALA A 22 -9.49 17.20 34.37
C ALA A 22 -8.55 17.15 35.57
N ALA A 23 -8.69 16.14 36.40
CA ALA A 23 -7.73 15.91 37.46
C ALA A 23 -6.38 15.78 36.77
N GLU A 24 -5.46 16.69 37.08
CA GLU A 24 -4.05 16.49 36.74
C GLU A 24 -3.67 15.18 37.46
N SER A 25 -3.47 14.12 36.71
CA SER A 25 -2.84 12.91 37.21
C SER A 25 -1.49 13.28 37.81
N ALA A 26 -1.11 12.67 38.92
CA ALA A 26 0.21 12.89 39.49
C ALA A 26 1.24 12.34 38.51
N ASP A 27 1.74 13.21 37.60
CA ASP A 27 2.80 12.86 36.68
C ASP A 27 4.01 12.31 37.47
N GLY A 28 4.46 11.11 37.13
CA GLY A 28 5.65 10.50 37.71
C GLY A 28 6.91 11.31 37.38
N PRO A 29 8.10 10.93 37.87
CA PRO A 29 9.31 11.69 37.63
C PRO A 29 9.77 11.52 36.17
N GLY A 30 9.31 12.43 35.33
CA GLY A 30 9.88 12.64 33.99
C GLY A 30 11.29 13.26 34.05
N TRP A 31 11.95 13.33 32.91
CA TRP A 31 13.24 14.02 32.80
C TRP A 31 13.36 14.76 31.48
N THR A 32 14.20 15.79 31.47
CA THR A 32 14.55 16.55 30.27
C THR A 32 16.05 16.57 30.08
N LEU A 33 16.48 16.52 28.83
CA LEU A 33 17.87 16.71 28.41
C LEU A 33 17.95 17.68 27.26
N SER A 34 19.07 18.37 27.12
CA SER A 34 19.42 19.13 25.92
C SER A 34 20.80 18.71 25.41
N ALA A 35 21.01 18.90 24.12
CA ALA A 35 22.32 18.96 23.50
C ALA A 35 22.39 20.27 22.73
N ALA A 36 23.37 21.10 23.03
CA ALA A 36 23.42 22.49 22.60
C ALA A 36 24.82 22.91 22.15
N GLY A 37 24.88 23.82 21.19
CA GLY A 37 26.11 24.32 20.60
C GLY A 37 25.94 25.72 19.99
N PHE A 38 26.99 26.25 19.30
CA PHE A 38 26.87 27.52 18.58
C PHE A 38 26.40 27.36 17.14
N GLY A 39 26.24 26.14 16.69
CA GLY A 39 25.82 25.82 15.33
C GLY A 39 24.36 25.42 15.23
N ASP A 40 23.99 24.87 14.08
CA ASP A 40 22.70 24.23 13.91
C ASP A 40 22.85 22.75 14.29
N ASP A 41 22.16 22.34 15.35
CA ASP A 41 22.11 20.97 15.82
C ASP A 41 20.71 20.40 15.53
N ARG A 42 20.64 19.21 14.92
CA ARG A 42 19.38 18.61 14.49
C ARG A 42 19.32 17.14 14.86
N VAL A 43 18.23 16.74 15.49
CA VAL A 43 17.86 15.34 15.63
C VAL A 43 16.93 14.95 14.48
N GLU A 44 17.17 13.78 13.92
CA GLU A 44 16.36 13.25 12.81
C GLU A 44 15.51 12.05 13.24
N ASP A 45 16.02 11.20 14.15
CA ASP A 45 15.34 9.99 14.59
C ASP A 45 15.86 9.50 15.94
N MET A 46 15.12 8.55 16.59
CA MET A 46 15.55 7.89 17.81
C MET A 46 15.07 6.45 17.92
N ALA A 47 15.83 5.65 18.68
CA ALA A 47 15.48 4.26 18.97
C ALA A 47 15.82 3.89 20.41
N ARG A 48 15.15 2.85 20.94
CA ARG A 48 15.50 2.26 22.23
C ARG A 48 16.50 1.11 22.05
N SER A 49 17.67 1.21 22.66
CA SER A 49 18.68 0.15 22.70
C SER A 49 18.89 -0.34 24.14
N GLY A 50 18.27 -1.46 24.50
CA GLY A 50 18.18 -1.91 25.87
C GLY A 50 17.42 -0.91 26.73
N ASN A 51 18.08 -0.36 27.76
CA ASN A 51 17.51 0.68 28.63
C ASN A 51 17.90 2.10 28.21
N ASP A 52 18.68 2.26 27.15
CA ASP A 52 19.11 3.58 26.71
C ASP A 52 18.22 4.08 25.54
N VAL A 53 18.00 5.37 25.49
CA VAL A 53 17.47 6.09 24.35
C VAL A 53 18.64 6.56 23.48
N VAL A 54 18.60 6.25 22.20
CA VAL A 54 19.64 6.64 21.25
C VAL A 54 19.04 7.58 20.23
N ILE A 55 19.65 8.76 20.07
CA ILE A 55 19.27 9.74 19.06
C ILE A 55 20.33 9.82 17.96
N VAL A 56 19.86 10.15 16.76
CA VAL A 56 20.70 10.37 15.59
C VAL A 56 20.36 11.67 14.90
N GLY A 57 21.33 12.27 14.21
CA GLY A 57 21.11 13.51 13.50
C GLY A 57 22.37 14.12 12.93
N SER A 58 22.40 15.44 12.87
CA SER A 58 23.53 16.25 12.38
C SER A 58 23.76 17.49 13.22
N PHE A 59 24.99 17.99 13.20
CA PHE A 59 25.37 19.20 13.92
C PHE A 59 26.42 19.97 13.13
N SER A 60 26.57 21.28 13.45
CA SER A 60 27.62 22.10 12.89
C SER A 60 28.48 22.73 13.98
N GLY A 61 29.78 22.86 13.73
CA GLY A 61 30.70 23.45 14.68
C GLY A 61 31.03 22.56 15.85
N TRP A 62 30.38 22.74 16.99
CA TRP A 62 30.51 21.86 18.14
C TRP A 62 29.17 21.77 18.90
N MET A 63 28.88 20.62 19.41
CA MET A 63 27.70 20.33 20.22
C MET A 63 28.13 19.69 21.55
N ARG A 64 27.59 20.16 22.66
CA ARG A 64 27.85 19.64 23.99
C ARG A 64 26.62 18.87 24.50
N LEU A 65 26.82 17.61 24.81
CA LEU A 65 25.83 16.76 25.46
C LEU A 65 25.94 16.87 26.99
N SER A 66 27.16 16.90 27.53
CA SER A 66 27.43 17.12 28.97
C SER A 66 28.83 17.69 29.16
N ASP A 67 29.22 18.03 30.42
CA ASP A 67 30.52 18.57 30.76
C ASP A 67 31.71 17.72 30.29
N ASN A 68 31.48 16.44 29.99
CA ASN A 68 32.50 15.48 29.58
C ASN A 68 32.25 14.82 28.21
N ILE A 69 31.17 15.14 27.53
CA ILE A 69 30.80 14.56 26.24
C ILE A 69 30.51 15.70 25.27
N GLU A 70 31.46 15.89 24.34
CA GLU A 70 31.34 16.90 23.28
C GLU A 70 31.48 16.24 21.92
N ALA A 71 30.72 16.70 20.93
CA ALA A 71 30.90 16.44 19.51
C ALA A 71 31.56 17.64 18.87
N VAL A 72 32.61 17.44 18.08
CA VAL A 72 33.33 18.53 17.41
C VAL A 72 33.42 18.21 15.93
N ASP A 73 32.92 19.15 15.11
CA ASP A 73 33.03 19.08 13.66
C ASP A 73 34.51 19.05 13.23
N ALA A 74 34.86 18.08 12.39
CA ALA A 74 36.18 17.89 11.83
C ALA A 74 36.68 19.10 11.02
N ASN A 75 35.75 19.93 10.54
CA ASN A 75 35.97 21.13 9.75
C ASN A 75 35.33 22.38 10.36
N ALA A 76 35.61 22.66 11.64
CA ALA A 76 34.99 23.74 12.44
C ALA A 76 34.89 25.17 11.81
N SER A 77 35.28 25.33 10.55
CA SER A 77 35.16 26.55 9.76
C SER A 77 34.19 26.45 8.59
N SER A 78 33.55 25.30 8.38
CA SER A 78 32.64 25.05 7.26
C SER A 78 31.16 25.18 7.69
N VAL A 79 30.32 25.58 6.75
CA VAL A 79 28.85 25.54 6.89
C VAL A 79 28.28 24.12 6.70
N ASN A 80 29.12 23.09 6.69
CA ASN A 80 28.73 21.70 6.50
C ASN A 80 28.34 21.09 7.84
N LEU A 81 27.43 20.13 7.80
CA LEU A 81 26.99 19.39 8.97
C LEU A 81 27.76 18.06 9.06
N ASP A 82 28.07 17.62 10.27
CA ASP A 82 28.59 16.28 10.57
C ASP A 82 27.50 15.44 11.25
N GLY A 83 27.45 14.12 10.96
CA GLY A 83 26.47 13.21 11.54
C GLY A 83 26.88 12.73 12.93
N PHE A 84 25.92 12.56 13.83
CA PHE A 84 26.16 12.07 15.18
C PHE A 84 25.19 10.94 15.56
N ILE A 85 25.63 10.14 16.55
CA ILE A 85 24.84 9.18 17.31
C ILE A 85 25.12 9.42 18.77
N ALA A 86 24.10 9.59 19.61
CA ALA A 86 24.26 9.85 21.04
C ALA A 86 23.34 8.98 21.89
N TRP A 87 23.82 8.51 23.02
CA TRP A 87 23.11 7.63 23.96
C TRP A 87 22.76 8.40 25.23
N ALA A 88 21.49 8.40 25.60
CA ALA A 88 20.96 8.85 26.86
C ALA A 88 20.47 7.63 27.67
N THR A 89 20.77 7.62 28.97
CA THR A 89 20.29 6.57 29.87
C THR A 89 18.83 6.77 30.25
N SER A 90 18.14 5.75 30.70
CA SER A 90 16.73 5.84 31.14
C SER A 90 16.50 6.84 32.28
N ASN A 91 17.52 7.24 33.00
CA ASN A 91 17.41 8.25 34.08
C ASN A 91 17.78 9.68 33.64
N GLY A 92 17.80 9.96 32.35
CA GLY A 92 18.02 11.29 31.80
C GLY A 92 19.47 11.78 31.94
N THR A 93 20.46 10.98 31.56
CA THR A 93 21.88 11.40 31.53
C THR A 93 22.55 10.92 30.23
N TRP A 94 23.31 11.80 29.60
CA TRP A 94 24.11 11.45 28.44
C TRP A 94 25.23 10.48 28.84
N ARG A 95 25.44 9.41 28.04
CA ARG A 95 26.38 8.34 28.28
C ARG A 95 27.57 8.34 27.31
N ALA A 96 27.29 8.50 26.02
CA ALA A 96 28.31 8.39 24.97
C ALA A 96 27.82 9.09 23.68
N SER A 97 28.78 9.39 22.81
CA SER A 97 28.50 9.76 21.42
C SER A 97 29.53 9.18 20.46
N THR A 98 29.18 9.04 19.19
CA THR A 98 30.08 8.72 18.09
C THR A 98 29.65 9.46 16.82
N LEU A 99 30.58 9.65 15.89
CA LEU A 99 30.40 10.56 14.75
C LEU A 99 30.66 9.86 13.43
N ILE A 100 30.04 10.42 12.38
CA ILE A 100 30.45 10.28 10.98
C ILE A 100 30.78 11.66 10.46
N THR A 101 31.96 11.82 9.90
CA THR A 101 32.46 13.14 9.48
C THR A 101 33.18 13.04 8.15
N SER A 102 32.99 14.02 7.28
CA SER A 102 33.66 14.06 5.98
C SER A 102 34.64 15.24 5.88
N ASN A 103 35.59 15.08 4.96
CA ASN A 103 36.55 16.17 4.68
C ASN A 103 35.96 17.28 3.83
N ASN A 104 34.78 17.08 3.27
CA ASN A 104 34.05 18.03 2.44
C ASN A 104 32.61 17.55 2.26
N GLY A 105 31.61 18.42 2.38
CA GLY A 105 30.20 18.06 2.26
C GLY A 105 29.48 17.93 3.60
N THR A 106 28.22 17.61 3.54
CA THR A 106 27.35 17.42 4.69
C THR A 106 27.14 15.93 4.95
N ASP A 107 27.22 15.53 6.21
CA ASP A 107 26.94 14.19 6.69
C ASP A 107 25.75 14.25 7.66
N VAL A 108 24.81 13.33 7.50
CA VAL A 108 23.61 13.25 8.35
C VAL A 108 23.34 11.80 8.66
N VAL A 109 23.00 11.48 9.90
CA VAL A 109 22.38 10.20 10.26
C VAL A 109 20.87 10.42 10.27
N ASP A 110 20.18 9.91 9.27
CA ASP A 110 18.75 10.20 9.05
C ASP A 110 17.84 9.26 9.86
N ARG A 111 18.21 7.97 10.01
CA ARG A 111 17.35 6.93 10.60
C ARG A 111 18.12 5.96 11.47
N ILE A 112 17.40 5.37 12.44
CA ILE A 112 17.96 4.38 13.38
C ILE A 112 16.96 3.28 13.69
N VAL A 113 17.46 2.06 13.87
CA VAL A 113 16.71 0.93 14.43
C VAL A 113 17.57 0.14 15.40
N ALA A 114 16.98 -0.32 16.49
CA ALA A 114 17.68 -1.16 17.47
C ALA A 114 17.57 -2.65 17.12
N LEU A 115 18.63 -3.40 17.45
CA LEU A 115 18.72 -4.85 17.34
C LEU A 115 18.50 -5.53 18.69
N PRO A 116 18.05 -6.81 18.71
CA PRO A 116 17.78 -7.52 19.97
C PRO A 116 18.99 -7.72 20.87
N ASP A 117 20.20 -7.64 20.32
CA ASP A 117 21.46 -7.76 21.06
C ASP A 117 21.95 -6.44 21.68
N GLY A 118 21.19 -5.36 21.49
CA GLY A 118 21.50 -4.02 21.98
C GLY A 118 22.36 -3.19 21.02
N ASP A 119 22.81 -3.75 19.91
CA ASP A 119 23.40 -2.96 18.82
C ASP A 119 22.33 -2.14 18.12
N ILE A 120 22.76 -1.15 17.35
CA ILE A 120 21.91 -0.34 16.51
C ILE A 120 22.33 -0.44 15.05
N VAL A 121 21.37 -0.26 14.15
CA VAL A 121 21.64 -0.01 12.73
C VAL A 121 21.17 1.40 12.41
N VAL A 122 22.00 2.14 11.71
CA VAL A 122 21.75 3.51 11.29
C VAL A 122 21.87 3.64 9.79
N ALA A 123 21.09 4.54 9.22
CA ALA A 123 21.17 4.90 7.81
C ALA A 123 21.20 6.41 7.68
N GLY A 124 21.83 6.90 6.63
CA GLY A 124 21.97 8.33 6.44
C GLY A 124 22.68 8.67 5.14
N ARG A 125 23.08 9.94 5.04
CA ARG A 125 23.77 10.50 3.88
C ARG A 125 25.17 10.97 4.29
N TYR A 126 26.11 10.87 3.35
CA TYR A 126 27.46 11.39 3.56
C TYR A 126 27.96 12.12 2.32
N CYS A 127 28.85 13.09 2.53
CA CYS A 127 29.41 13.88 1.43
C CYS A 127 28.37 14.63 0.58
N ALA A 128 27.24 15.00 1.12
CA ALA A 128 26.21 15.74 0.38
C ALA A 128 26.70 17.16 -0.02
N GLY A 129 26.28 17.66 -1.19
CA GLY A 129 26.67 18.97 -1.72
C GLY A 129 28.08 19.02 -2.36
N THR A 130 28.74 17.88 -2.56
CA THR A 130 30.12 17.81 -3.13
C THR A 130 30.11 17.43 -4.62
N ALA A 131 29.36 18.16 -5.42
CA ALA A 131 29.23 17.94 -6.85
C ALA A 131 30.58 17.71 -7.56
N GLY A 132 30.76 16.51 -8.13
CA GLY A 132 31.94 16.18 -8.94
C GLY A 132 33.29 16.18 -8.20
N GLN A 133 33.32 16.26 -6.88
CA GLN A 133 34.51 16.22 -6.06
C GLN A 133 34.67 14.87 -5.33
N ALA A 134 35.91 14.41 -5.18
CA ALA A 134 36.21 13.27 -4.36
C ALA A 134 35.97 13.62 -2.88
N CYS A 135 35.15 12.84 -2.20
CA CYS A 135 34.87 13.02 -0.78
C CYS A 135 34.93 11.66 -0.09
N ASN A 136 35.46 11.63 1.12
CA ASN A 136 35.51 10.46 1.97
C ASN A 136 34.96 10.83 3.32
N ALA A 137 34.02 10.04 3.84
CA ALA A 137 33.54 10.13 5.21
C ALA A 137 34.29 9.13 6.09
N THR A 138 34.64 9.56 7.29
CA THR A 138 35.21 8.72 8.33
C THR A 138 34.17 8.38 9.38
N TYR A 139 34.14 7.13 9.83
CA TYR A 139 33.29 6.69 10.91
C TYR A 139 34.08 5.91 11.94
N GLY A 140 33.89 6.25 13.19
CA GLY A 140 34.73 5.67 14.25
C GLY A 140 36.23 5.90 14.01
N PRO A 141 37.12 5.17 14.70
CA PRO A 141 38.57 5.44 14.68
C PRO A 141 39.28 5.01 13.39
N ASP A 142 38.78 4.04 12.64
CA ASP A 142 39.51 3.40 11.54
C ASP A 142 38.64 3.15 10.26
N GLY A 143 37.37 3.54 10.26
CA GLY A 143 36.45 3.30 9.13
C GLY A 143 36.43 4.45 8.12
N VAL A 144 36.36 4.14 6.82
CA VAL A 144 36.25 5.12 5.74
C VAL A 144 35.19 4.65 4.75
N LEU A 145 34.25 5.55 4.40
CA LEU A 145 33.35 5.42 3.27
C LEU A 145 33.87 6.28 2.12
N GLU A 146 34.15 5.65 0.99
CA GLU A 146 34.60 6.35 -0.22
C GLU A 146 33.38 6.66 -1.09
N LYS A 147 33.19 7.91 -1.50
CA LYS A 147 32.19 8.30 -2.49
C LYS A 147 32.75 8.03 -3.88
N GLU A 148 32.14 7.13 -4.64
CA GLU A 148 32.40 7.00 -6.07
C GLU A 148 32.04 8.31 -6.79
N GLN A 149 32.87 8.73 -7.76
CA GLN A 149 32.73 9.98 -8.49
C GLN A 149 31.53 9.96 -9.46
N SER A 150 30.32 9.90 -8.99
CA SER A 150 29.14 9.99 -9.86
C SER A 150 28.02 10.71 -9.14
N GLY A 151 27.55 11.82 -9.72
CA GLY A 151 26.40 12.59 -9.25
C GLY A 151 26.71 13.73 -8.27
N ASP A 152 25.77 14.64 -8.17
CA ASP A 152 25.96 15.92 -7.51
C ASP A 152 25.61 15.93 -6.01
N ASP A 153 24.82 15.01 -5.47
CA ASP A 153 24.14 15.21 -4.19
C ASP A 153 24.44 14.20 -3.08
N GLY A 154 25.61 13.58 -3.08
CA GLY A 154 26.03 12.71 -1.99
C GLY A 154 25.77 11.22 -2.23
N ALA A 155 26.04 10.43 -1.21
CA ALA A 155 25.75 9.01 -1.17
C ALA A 155 25.06 8.67 0.15
N ALA A 156 24.24 7.63 0.17
CA ALA A 156 23.66 7.11 1.40
C ALA A 156 24.55 6.01 1.99
N PHE A 157 24.37 5.72 3.26
CA PHE A 157 25.03 4.62 3.94
C PHE A 157 24.06 3.85 4.84
N LEU A 158 24.39 2.60 5.10
CA LEU A 158 23.81 1.75 6.12
C LEU A 158 24.95 1.23 6.98
N ALA A 159 24.83 1.31 8.32
CA ALA A 159 25.90 0.91 9.21
C ALA A 159 25.37 0.30 10.50
N ARG A 160 26.15 -0.63 11.09
CA ARG A 160 25.87 -1.21 12.42
C ARG A 160 26.86 -0.71 13.44
N VAL A 161 26.35 -0.26 14.57
CA VAL A 161 27.11 0.29 15.68
C VAL A 161 26.72 -0.44 16.98
N ARG A 162 27.69 -0.80 17.79
CA ARG A 162 27.44 -1.41 19.10
C ARG A 162 26.89 -0.40 20.10
N ALA A 163 26.26 -0.93 21.15
CA ALA A 163 25.78 -0.13 22.27
C ALA A 163 26.90 0.70 22.96
N ASP A 164 28.18 0.34 22.82
CA ASP A 164 29.33 1.12 23.33
C ASP A 164 29.84 2.21 22.38
N GLY A 165 29.19 2.41 21.24
CA GLY A 165 29.57 3.36 20.19
C GLY A 165 30.59 2.82 19.18
N THR A 166 30.99 1.55 19.27
CA THR A 166 31.95 0.94 18.33
C THR A 166 31.27 0.57 17.01
N TRP A 167 31.77 1.10 15.91
CA TRP A 167 31.28 0.76 14.57
C TRP A 167 31.73 -0.63 14.15
N LEU A 168 30.83 -1.48 13.71
CA LEU A 168 31.07 -2.85 13.28
C LEU A 168 31.29 -2.98 11.78
N TRP A 169 30.40 -2.36 11.03
CA TRP A 169 30.47 -2.28 9.56
C TRP A 169 29.68 -1.06 9.06
N ALA A 170 30.07 -0.58 7.89
CA ALA A 170 29.30 0.38 7.11
C ALA A 170 29.30 -0.05 5.64
N ARG A 171 28.20 0.27 4.94
CA ARG A 171 27.98 -0.01 3.52
C ARG A 171 27.53 1.27 2.82
N ALA A 172 28.15 1.56 1.69
CA ALA A 172 27.75 2.66 0.84
C ALA A 172 26.60 2.24 -0.07
N LEU A 173 25.61 3.12 -0.22
CA LEU A 173 24.55 3.09 -1.21
C LEU A 173 24.81 4.26 -2.16
N ALA A 174 25.07 3.97 -3.43
CA ALA A 174 25.33 4.99 -4.43
C ALA A 174 24.14 5.13 -5.40
N SER A 175 23.92 6.34 -5.90
CA SER A 175 22.99 6.61 -6.99
C SER A 175 23.71 7.40 -8.08
N ASP A 176 23.14 7.42 -9.29
CA ASP A 176 23.68 8.23 -10.39
C ASP A 176 23.51 9.73 -10.14
N ASP A 177 22.56 10.10 -9.30
CA ASP A 177 22.22 11.46 -8.90
C ASP A 177 21.90 11.50 -7.40
N ALA A 178 20.91 12.30 -6.94
CA ALA A 178 20.51 12.37 -5.53
C ALA A 178 20.05 11.02 -4.96
N ILE A 179 20.36 10.78 -3.69
CA ILE A 179 19.81 9.69 -2.88
C ILE A 179 19.45 10.22 -1.50
N LEU A 180 18.25 9.92 -1.04
CA LEU A 180 17.70 10.31 0.26
C LEU A 180 17.21 9.07 1.01
N VAL A 181 17.58 8.92 2.26
CA VAL A 181 17.02 7.87 3.13
C VAL A 181 15.66 8.35 3.64
N LEU A 182 14.61 7.59 3.35
CA LEU A 182 13.26 7.88 3.83
C LEU A 182 13.04 7.27 5.21
N ASP A 183 13.30 5.96 5.34
CA ASP A 183 13.07 5.26 6.59
C ASP A 183 13.86 3.95 6.69
N LEU A 184 13.93 3.39 7.92
CA LEU A 184 14.64 2.15 8.25
C LEU A 184 13.87 1.36 9.30
N VAL A 185 13.46 0.13 9.00
CA VAL A 185 12.78 -0.76 9.96
C VAL A 185 13.40 -2.15 9.99
N ARG A 186 13.13 -2.87 11.08
CA ARG A 186 13.56 -4.25 11.26
C ARG A 186 12.38 -5.21 11.35
N SER A 187 12.32 -6.18 10.47
CA SER A 187 11.36 -7.29 10.52
C SER A 187 12.09 -8.59 10.86
N GLY A 188 11.87 -9.12 12.07
CA GLY A 188 12.57 -10.30 12.55
C GLY A 188 14.09 -10.11 12.57
N THR A 189 14.82 -10.82 11.71
CA THR A 189 16.29 -10.72 11.54
C THR A 189 16.70 -9.86 10.35
N GLU A 190 15.76 -9.33 9.60
CA GLU A 190 15.98 -8.57 8.38
C GLU A 190 15.81 -7.06 8.61
N LEU A 191 16.54 -6.29 7.84
CA LEU A 191 16.51 -4.83 7.83
C LEU A 191 15.94 -4.36 6.51
N HIS A 192 15.04 -3.42 6.54
CA HIS A 192 14.45 -2.80 5.37
C HIS A 192 14.72 -1.31 5.39
N ILE A 193 15.33 -0.79 4.35
CA ILE A 193 15.61 0.64 4.18
C ILE A 193 14.89 1.16 2.93
N ALA A 194 14.10 2.22 3.08
CA ALA A 194 13.51 2.93 1.97
C ALA A 194 14.39 4.10 1.56
N VAL A 195 14.71 4.19 0.28
CA VAL A 195 15.49 5.29 -0.29
C VAL A 195 14.74 5.90 -1.48
N LEU A 196 14.72 7.22 -1.52
CA LEU A 196 14.32 7.99 -2.70
C LEU A 196 15.56 8.30 -3.53
N HIS A 197 15.50 8.14 -4.84
CA HIS A 197 16.67 8.32 -5.70
C HIS A 197 16.29 8.82 -7.09
N GLN A 198 17.28 9.41 -7.78
CA GLN A 198 17.23 9.65 -9.21
C GLN A 198 18.29 8.77 -9.88
N GLY A 199 17.89 8.06 -10.96
CA GLY A 199 18.77 7.08 -11.60
C GLY A 199 18.82 5.74 -10.86
N GLN A 200 19.87 4.98 -11.05
CA GLN A 200 20.03 3.62 -10.50
C GLN A 200 20.65 3.63 -9.11
N VAL A 201 20.06 2.91 -8.17
CA VAL A 201 20.69 2.61 -6.88
C VAL A 201 21.64 1.43 -7.04
N ARG A 202 22.91 1.65 -6.69
CA ARG A 202 23.98 0.65 -6.76
C ARG A 202 24.46 0.27 -5.37
N MET A 203 24.67 -1.01 -5.18
CA MET A 203 25.31 -1.57 -4.01
C MET A 203 26.06 -2.84 -4.35
N GLU A 204 27.14 -3.12 -3.65
CA GLU A 204 27.89 -4.37 -3.81
C GLU A 204 27.02 -5.59 -3.46
N GLY A 205 26.86 -6.52 -4.41
CA GLY A 205 26.10 -7.77 -4.22
C GLY A 205 24.65 -7.76 -4.70
N LEU A 206 24.11 -6.60 -5.15
CA LEU A 206 22.79 -6.53 -5.80
C LEU A 206 22.91 -6.55 -7.31
N GLU A 207 22.15 -7.44 -7.98
CA GLU A 207 21.95 -7.36 -9.42
C GLU A 207 21.15 -6.09 -9.75
N GLN A 208 21.57 -5.38 -10.79
CA GLN A 208 20.92 -4.14 -11.21
C GLN A 208 19.82 -4.45 -12.22
N PRO A 209 18.59 -3.97 -12.03
CA PRO A 209 17.59 -4.02 -13.09
C PRO A 209 17.96 -3.03 -14.21
N ASP A 210 17.54 -3.34 -15.44
CA ASP A 210 17.62 -2.43 -16.58
C ASP A 210 16.58 -1.30 -16.42
N ILE A 211 16.81 -0.35 -15.55
CA ILE A 211 15.95 0.81 -15.33
C ILE A 211 16.47 1.97 -16.15
N GLU A 212 15.61 2.63 -16.91
CA GLU A 212 15.93 3.88 -17.61
C GLU A 212 16.39 4.95 -16.61
N ALA A 213 17.56 5.52 -16.83
CA ALA A 213 18.34 6.31 -15.89
C ALA A 213 17.76 7.70 -15.51
N ASP A 214 16.62 8.10 -16.10
CA ASP A 214 16.15 9.50 -16.03
C ASP A 214 14.94 9.74 -15.10
N ARG A 215 14.43 8.74 -14.36
CA ARG A 215 13.21 8.89 -13.57
C ARG A 215 13.48 8.77 -12.07
N ALA A 216 12.80 9.64 -11.30
CA ALA A 216 12.75 9.52 -9.85
C ALA A 216 12.04 8.23 -9.42
N GLY A 217 12.58 7.55 -8.42
CA GLY A 217 12.02 6.32 -7.87
C GLY A 217 12.28 6.20 -6.38
N ALA A 218 11.54 5.32 -5.73
CA ALA A 218 11.82 4.86 -4.38
C ALA A 218 12.15 3.37 -4.44
N THR A 219 13.13 2.95 -3.67
CA THR A 219 13.50 1.54 -3.56
C THR A 219 13.51 1.14 -2.09
N VAL A 220 12.86 0.03 -1.75
CA VAL A 220 13.01 -0.62 -0.45
C VAL A 220 14.03 -1.74 -0.62
N LEU A 221 15.16 -1.61 0.05
CA LEU A 221 16.24 -2.58 0.05
C LEU A 221 16.17 -3.44 1.30
N ARG A 222 16.41 -4.74 1.15
CA ARG A 222 16.36 -5.72 2.24
C ARG A 222 17.75 -6.28 2.52
N PHE A 223 18.13 -6.34 3.80
CA PHE A 223 19.42 -6.79 4.27
C PHE A 223 19.30 -7.75 5.44
N ASP A 224 20.32 -8.58 5.64
CA ASP A 224 20.53 -9.27 6.91
C ASP A 224 21.25 -8.37 7.94
N SER A 225 21.32 -8.81 9.18
CA SER A 225 21.99 -8.08 10.26
C SER A 225 23.51 -7.92 10.09
N SER A 226 24.13 -8.57 9.10
CA SER A 226 25.54 -8.41 8.73
C SER A 226 25.74 -7.34 7.65
N GLY A 227 24.66 -6.75 7.14
CA GLY A 227 24.68 -5.78 6.04
C GLY A 227 24.83 -6.41 4.66
N THR A 228 24.49 -7.71 4.51
CA THR A 228 24.42 -8.38 3.21
C THR A 228 23.06 -8.13 2.58
N ALA A 229 23.04 -7.65 1.34
CA ALA A 229 21.80 -7.42 0.61
C ALA A 229 21.11 -8.76 0.28
N LEU A 230 19.80 -8.81 0.52
CA LEU A 230 18.95 -9.99 0.31
C LEU A 230 17.99 -9.80 -0.86
N GLY A 231 17.48 -8.58 -1.08
CA GLY A 231 16.49 -8.30 -2.11
C GLY A 231 16.15 -6.82 -2.21
N ARG A 232 15.22 -6.50 -3.11
CA ARG A 232 14.75 -5.13 -3.32
C ARG A 232 13.35 -5.07 -3.92
N VAL A 233 12.62 -4.01 -3.62
CA VAL A 233 11.36 -3.62 -4.27
C VAL A 233 11.52 -2.24 -4.85
N ASP A 234 11.26 -2.08 -6.15
CA ASP A 234 11.36 -0.80 -6.85
C ASP A 234 9.97 -0.22 -7.11
N VAL A 235 9.78 1.04 -6.75
CA VAL A 235 8.56 1.81 -6.99
C VAL A 235 8.92 3.06 -7.77
N ARG A 236 8.20 3.37 -8.84
CA ARG A 236 8.52 4.46 -9.78
C ARG A 236 7.41 5.49 -9.83
N ALA A 237 7.78 6.75 -9.97
CA ALA A 237 6.85 7.76 -10.43
C ALA A 237 6.79 7.72 -11.97
N GLY A 238 5.60 7.74 -12.56
CA GLY A 238 5.42 7.75 -14.01
C GLY A 238 5.93 9.04 -14.64
N THR A 239 5.14 10.12 -14.58
CA THR A 239 5.47 11.42 -15.21
C THR A 239 5.82 12.54 -14.25
N SER A 240 5.74 12.31 -12.93
CA SER A 240 5.86 13.32 -11.86
C SER A 240 6.81 12.89 -10.75
N ALA A 241 7.07 13.78 -9.80
CA ALA A 241 7.99 13.54 -8.70
C ALA A 241 7.35 12.72 -7.57
N LEU A 242 8.16 11.93 -6.84
CA LEU A 242 7.83 11.48 -5.49
C LEU A 242 8.20 12.59 -4.51
N GLU A 243 7.41 12.72 -3.43
CA GLU A 243 7.74 13.64 -2.35
C GLU A 243 8.89 13.08 -1.49
N GLU A 244 9.68 13.97 -0.89
CA GLU A 244 10.81 13.61 -0.03
C GLU A 244 10.37 13.13 1.37
N VAL A 245 9.17 12.59 1.49
CA VAL A 245 8.59 12.07 2.73
C VAL A 245 7.99 10.70 2.49
N GLY A 246 8.17 9.81 3.46
CA GLY A 246 7.66 8.46 3.44
C GLY A 246 8.09 7.70 4.69
N ALA A 247 7.46 6.56 4.97
CA ALA A 247 7.73 5.77 6.15
C ALA A 247 7.66 4.27 5.86
N LEU A 248 8.37 3.48 6.65
CA LEU A 248 8.24 2.03 6.72
C LEU A 248 7.65 1.63 8.07
N CYS A 249 6.73 0.71 8.09
CA CYS A 249 6.24 0.10 9.32
C CYS A 249 5.91 -1.38 9.13
N LEU A 250 5.61 -2.06 10.23
CA LEU A 250 5.25 -3.45 10.25
C LEU A 250 3.80 -3.59 10.68
N ASP A 251 3.10 -4.60 10.19
CA ASP A 251 1.86 -5.06 10.82
C ASP A 251 2.17 -6.03 11.99
N ARG A 252 1.15 -6.48 12.71
CA ARG A 252 1.31 -7.38 13.87
C ARG A 252 2.04 -8.69 13.56
N ILE A 253 1.94 -9.18 12.33
CA ILE A 253 2.64 -10.40 11.88
C ILE A 253 4.03 -10.14 11.30
N GLY A 254 4.49 -8.88 11.30
CA GLY A 254 5.82 -8.48 10.88
C GLY A 254 5.99 -8.23 9.38
N VAL A 255 4.89 -8.11 8.61
CA VAL A 255 4.94 -7.75 7.19
C VAL A 255 5.22 -6.26 7.04
N VAL A 256 6.10 -5.92 6.11
CA VAL A 256 6.54 -4.54 5.87
C VAL A 256 5.53 -3.80 5.01
N HIS A 257 5.16 -2.61 5.46
CA HIS A 257 4.35 -1.65 4.70
C HIS A 257 5.18 -0.42 4.39
N PHE A 258 5.08 0.07 3.15
CA PHE A 258 5.77 1.28 2.70
C PHE A 258 4.75 2.38 2.40
N VAL A 259 4.90 3.50 3.09
CA VAL A 259 4.10 4.72 2.88
C VAL A 259 4.90 5.65 1.98
N VAL A 260 4.32 6.08 0.87
CA VAL A 260 4.95 6.98 -0.10
C VAL A 260 3.94 8.01 -0.59
N SER A 261 4.40 9.23 -0.84
CA SER A 261 3.58 10.32 -1.38
C SER A 261 3.99 10.61 -2.82
N PHE A 262 3.02 10.67 -3.72
CA PHE A 262 3.25 10.75 -5.16
C PHE A 262 2.25 11.69 -5.85
N ALA A 263 2.67 12.26 -6.97
CA ALA A 263 1.80 12.98 -7.88
C ALA A 263 1.89 12.34 -9.27
N GLY A 264 0.78 12.25 -9.98
CA GLY A 264 0.67 11.52 -11.26
C GLY A 264 0.52 10.02 -11.04
N SER A 265 1.33 9.18 -11.65
CA SER A 265 1.23 7.74 -11.51
C SER A 265 2.34 7.15 -10.65
N LEU A 266 2.01 6.14 -9.85
CA LEU A 266 2.93 5.31 -9.07
C LEU A 266 2.88 3.88 -9.61
N VAL A 267 4.02 3.34 -10.03
CA VAL A 267 4.12 2.04 -10.71
C VAL A 267 5.09 1.13 -9.97
N SER A 268 4.72 -0.11 -9.73
CA SER A 268 5.58 -1.18 -9.24
C SER A 268 5.26 -2.47 -9.98
N GLU A 269 6.23 -2.98 -10.76
CA GLU A 269 6.09 -4.18 -11.60
C GLU A 269 4.81 -4.20 -12.46
N SER A 270 3.79 -4.94 -12.02
CA SER A 270 2.50 -5.07 -12.69
C SER A 270 1.40 -4.17 -12.12
N MET A 271 1.65 -3.40 -11.06
CA MET A 271 0.64 -2.57 -10.40
C MET A 271 0.86 -1.09 -10.71
N GLN A 272 -0.22 -0.39 -11.00
CA GLN A 272 -0.23 1.05 -11.20
C GLN A 272 -1.41 1.69 -10.48
N ILE A 273 -1.18 2.81 -9.82
CA ILE A 273 -2.20 3.71 -9.27
C ILE A 273 -1.94 5.13 -9.73
N ASN A 274 -2.99 5.90 -9.90
CA ASN A 274 -2.92 7.27 -10.42
C ASN A 274 -3.44 8.26 -9.37
N SER A 275 -2.82 9.43 -9.33
CA SER A 275 -3.26 10.54 -8.48
C SER A 275 -4.31 11.39 -9.21
N SER A 276 -5.39 11.75 -8.55
CA SER A 276 -6.51 12.52 -9.12
C SER A 276 -6.27 14.02 -9.32
N GLY A 277 -5.06 14.53 -9.12
CA GLY A 277 -4.71 15.91 -9.45
C GLY A 277 -3.74 16.64 -8.53
N GLY A 278 -3.63 16.28 -7.26
CA GLY A 278 -2.63 16.77 -6.30
C GLY A 278 -1.58 15.71 -5.99
N THR A 279 -0.89 15.87 -4.86
CA THR A 279 -0.10 14.80 -4.26
C THR A 279 -1.03 13.86 -3.49
N ASP A 280 -0.96 12.57 -3.73
CA ASP A 280 -1.66 11.53 -3.00
C ASP A 280 -0.70 10.69 -2.16
N VAL A 281 -1.21 10.05 -1.11
CA VAL A 281 -0.45 9.08 -0.31
C VAL A 281 -0.85 7.67 -0.71
N ALA A 282 0.13 6.79 -0.86
CA ALA A 282 -0.08 5.37 -1.05
C ALA A 282 0.55 4.56 0.09
N VAL A 283 -0.10 3.48 0.47
CA VAL A 283 0.44 2.44 1.34
C VAL A 283 0.59 1.18 0.51
N LEU A 284 1.78 0.60 0.51
CA LEU A 284 2.14 -0.59 -0.24
C LEU A 284 2.47 -1.72 0.73
N ARG A 285 1.85 -2.87 0.60
CA ARG A 285 2.24 -4.08 1.34
C ARG A 285 3.33 -4.82 0.59
N LEU A 286 4.42 -5.16 1.28
CA LEU A 286 5.60 -5.77 0.68
C LEU A 286 5.80 -7.19 1.22
N GLU A 287 5.79 -8.19 0.34
CA GLU A 287 6.12 -9.57 0.68
C GLU A 287 7.04 -10.19 -0.39
N ASN A 288 8.05 -10.94 0.04
CA ASN A 288 8.97 -11.68 -0.85
C ASN A 288 9.57 -10.84 -2.00
N ASP A 289 9.93 -9.59 -1.73
CA ASP A 289 10.46 -8.61 -2.69
C ASP A 289 9.45 -8.16 -3.78
N MET A 290 8.15 -8.30 -3.51
CA MET A 290 7.07 -7.84 -4.38
C MET A 290 6.11 -6.91 -3.63
N VAL A 291 5.37 -6.10 -4.38
CA VAL A 291 4.19 -5.37 -3.88
C VAL A 291 2.99 -6.29 -4.05
N VAL A 292 2.31 -6.61 -2.94
CA VAL A 292 1.12 -7.49 -2.94
C VAL A 292 -0.13 -6.68 -3.26
N TRP A 293 -0.26 -5.48 -2.68
CA TRP A 293 -1.33 -4.54 -2.98
C TRP A 293 -0.87 -3.09 -2.74
N MET A 294 -1.58 -2.15 -3.33
CA MET A 294 -1.44 -0.71 -3.14
C MET A 294 -2.78 -0.10 -2.75
N ALA A 295 -2.82 0.68 -1.67
CA ALA A 295 -3.99 1.47 -1.28
C ALA A 295 -3.64 2.95 -1.30
N SER A 296 -4.39 3.78 -2.02
CA SER A 296 -4.11 5.22 -2.13
C SER A 296 -5.25 6.08 -1.58
N SER A 297 -4.93 7.33 -1.24
CA SER A 297 -5.93 8.38 -1.18
C SER A 297 -6.34 8.78 -2.60
N ASP A 298 -7.51 9.41 -2.71
CA ASP A 298 -8.01 10.02 -3.92
C ASP A 298 -8.32 11.50 -3.64
N SER A 299 -7.47 12.40 -4.09
CA SER A 299 -7.58 13.82 -3.76
C SER A 299 -7.17 14.74 -4.92
N THR A 300 -7.98 15.78 -5.15
CA THR A 300 -7.60 16.87 -6.06
C THR A 300 -6.63 17.87 -5.43
N ASP A 301 -6.43 17.79 -4.12
CA ASP A 301 -5.54 18.62 -3.31
C ASP A 301 -4.39 17.76 -2.73
N ASP A 302 -3.46 18.36 -1.99
CA ASP A 302 -2.26 17.65 -1.55
C ASP A 302 -2.50 16.84 -0.26
N VAL A 303 -2.11 15.55 -0.29
CA VAL A 303 -2.08 14.64 0.85
C VAL A 303 -0.72 13.96 0.92
N THR A 304 -0.10 13.96 2.09
CA THR A 304 1.19 13.30 2.29
C THR A 304 1.16 12.36 3.47
N GLY A 305 1.86 11.22 3.37
CA GLY A 305 2.15 10.32 4.48
C GLY A 305 3.55 10.60 5.03
N ILE A 306 3.68 10.75 6.34
CA ILE A 306 4.95 11.13 7.00
C ILE A 306 5.44 10.05 7.95
N ALA A 307 4.55 9.42 8.70
CA ALA A 307 4.86 8.41 9.70
C ALA A 307 3.86 7.26 9.64
N CYS A 308 4.29 6.08 10.05
CA CYS A 308 3.38 4.94 10.26
C CYS A 308 3.85 4.06 11.41
N THR A 309 2.93 3.24 11.91
CA THR A 309 3.18 2.30 13.00
C THR A 309 2.24 1.09 12.89
N THR A 310 2.53 0.02 13.64
CA THR A 310 1.65 -1.16 13.76
C THR A 310 0.29 -0.76 14.32
N ALA A 311 -0.80 -1.22 13.74
CA ALA A 311 -2.14 -1.06 14.32
C ALA A 311 -2.36 -2.05 15.48
N ALA A 312 -3.21 -1.70 16.44
CA ALA A 312 -3.61 -2.61 17.52
C ALA A 312 -4.38 -3.83 17.00
N GLN A 313 -5.16 -3.64 15.95
CA GLN A 313 -5.85 -4.69 15.20
C GLN A 313 -4.98 -5.16 14.02
N ASP A 314 -5.57 -5.50 12.89
CA ASP A 314 -4.84 -5.81 11.67
C ASP A 314 -4.32 -4.54 10.96
N GLY A 315 -3.25 -4.67 10.18
CA GLY A 315 -2.72 -3.62 9.33
C GLY A 315 -1.84 -2.60 10.04
N VAL A 316 -1.86 -1.34 9.57
CA VAL A 316 -0.99 -0.26 10.02
C VAL A 316 -1.74 1.05 10.20
N VAL A 317 -1.26 1.91 11.11
CA VAL A 317 -1.74 3.29 11.26
C VAL A 317 -0.75 4.24 10.60
N VAL A 318 -1.27 5.15 9.78
CA VAL A 318 -0.50 6.16 9.04
C VAL A 318 -0.88 7.55 9.54
N ALA A 319 0.09 8.44 9.59
CA ALA A 319 -0.12 9.86 9.87
C ALA A 319 0.57 10.72 8.81
N GLY A 320 -0.02 11.86 8.50
CA GLY A 320 0.49 12.77 7.48
C GLY A 320 -0.19 14.14 7.47
N THR A 321 -0.01 14.88 6.39
CA THR A 321 -0.66 16.19 6.20
C THR A 321 -1.67 16.15 5.07
N MET A 322 -2.74 16.93 5.19
CA MET A 322 -3.75 17.09 4.15
C MET A 322 -4.09 18.56 3.92
N ARG A 323 -4.53 18.86 2.71
CA ARG A 323 -5.05 20.17 2.33
C ARG A 323 -6.29 19.97 1.44
N GLY A 324 -7.29 20.83 1.61
CA GLY A 324 -8.50 20.78 0.79
C GLY A 324 -9.44 19.62 1.12
N SER A 325 -10.08 19.05 0.11
CA SER A 325 -11.00 17.92 0.23
C SER A 325 -10.29 16.63 -0.18
N VAL A 326 -10.29 15.67 0.72
CA VAL A 326 -9.54 14.42 0.56
C VAL A 326 -10.46 13.23 0.78
N ALA A 327 -10.33 12.20 -0.06
CA ALA A 327 -10.96 10.90 0.10
C ALA A 327 -9.90 9.82 0.41
N PHE A 328 -10.29 8.87 1.23
CA PHE A 328 -9.53 7.65 1.52
C PHE A 328 -10.49 6.48 1.36
N GLY A 329 -10.55 5.90 0.16
CA GLY A 329 -11.61 4.98 -0.19
C GLY A 329 -13.00 5.63 -0.01
N ASP A 330 -13.88 4.99 0.74
CA ASP A 330 -15.23 5.52 1.06
C ASP A 330 -15.24 6.61 2.16
N LEU A 331 -14.10 6.89 2.80
CA LEU A 331 -13.98 7.90 3.86
C LEU A 331 -13.66 9.27 3.25
N LEU A 332 -14.59 10.21 3.37
CA LEU A 332 -14.43 11.56 2.84
C LEU A 332 -14.21 12.57 3.96
N HIS A 333 -13.13 13.33 3.93
CA HIS A 333 -12.94 14.52 4.74
C HIS A 333 -13.12 15.79 3.91
N ALA A 334 -14.06 16.63 4.33
CA ALA A 334 -14.31 17.91 3.69
C ALA A 334 -13.42 19.01 4.30
N ASN A 335 -12.66 19.68 3.41
CA ASN A 335 -12.14 21.04 3.56
C ASN A 335 -11.24 21.34 4.78
N ALA A 336 -10.00 20.91 4.74
CA ALA A 336 -8.93 21.62 5.41
C ALA A 336 -8.63 22.94 4.63
N THR A 337 -8.85 24.08 5.24
CA THR A 337 -8.52 25.40 4.63
C THR A 337 -7.04 25.77 4.77
N SER A 338 -6.35 25.06 5.63
CA SER A 338 -4.92 25.07 5.95
C SER A 338 -4.30 23.73 5.64
N ILE A 339 -3.05 23.54 5.98
CA ILE A 339 -2.41 22.23 5.98
C ILE A 339 -2.64 21.63 7.36
N ASP A 340 -3.46 20.61 7.45
CA ASP A 340 -3.83 19.96 8.70
C ASP A 340 -3.18 18.56 8.81
N ALA A 341 -2.93 18.11 10.03
CA ALA A 341 -2.51 16.75 10.28
C ALA A 341 -3.69 15.77 10.13
N TRP A 342 -3.41 14.55 9.77
CA TRP A 342 -4.37 13.45 9.75
C TRP A 342 -3.73 12.15 10.21
N THR A 343 -4.56 11.21 10.65
CA THR A 343 -4.18 9.83 10.90
C THR A 343 -5.32 8.89 10.48
N ALA A 344 -4.97 7.75 9.91
CA ALA A 344 -5.93 6.71 9.51
C ALA A 344 -5.31 5.33 9.64
N ARG A 345 -6.15 4.30 9.76
CA ARG A 345 -5.73 2.91 9.71
C ARG A 345 -5.90 2.35 8.30
N VAL A 346 -4.95 1.53 7.86
CA VAL A 346 -5.07 0.72 6.65
C VAL A 346 -5.06 -0.74 7.09
N THR A 347 -6.11 -1.48 6.79
CA THR A 347 -6.25 -2.90 7.15
C THR A 347 -5.23 -3.77 6.40
N ALA A 348 -5.08 -5.02 6.81
CA ALA A 348 -4.23 -5.99 6.10
C ALA A 348 -4.67 -6.24 4.65
N ALA A 349 -5.97 -6.01 4.35
CA ALA A 349 -6.53 -6.09 3.00
C ALA A 349 -6.45 -4.78 2.19
N GLY A 350 -5.82 -3.72 2.70
CA GLY A 350 -5.65 -2.45 2.01
C GLY A 350 -6.80 -1.45 2.16
N ALA A 351 -7.81 -1.73 2.99
CA ALA A 351 -8.93 -0.80 3.18
C ALA A 351 -8.59 0.30 4.20
N TRP A 352 -8.93 1.56 3.85
CA TRP A 352 -8.79 2.70 4.75
C TRP A 352 -9.91 2.74 5.77
N GLN A 353 -9.58 3.00 7.04
CA GLN A 353 -10.51 3.08 8.17
C GLN A 353 -10.06 4.14 9.18
N ASP A 354 -10.94 4.52 10.09
CA ASP A 354 -10.66 5.33 11.27
C ASP A 354 -9.91 6.64 11.00
N LEU A 355 -10.35 7.36 9.96
CA LEU A 355 -9.76 8.62 9.56
C LEU A 355 -10.07 9.74 10.57
N GLU A 356 -9.03 10.32 11.14
CA GLU A 356 -9.08 11.46 12.06
C GLU A 356 -8.30 12.64 11.49
N ARG A 357 -8.85 13.84 11.61
CA ARG A 357 -8.21 15.09 11.23
C ARG A 357 -7.89 15.91 12.47
N LEU A 358 -6.70 16.45 12.52
CA LEU A 358 -6.18 17.29 13.58
C LEU A 358 -5.68 18.59 12.95
N GLY A 359 -6.06 19.74 13.47
CA GLY A 359 -5.53 20.99 12.91
C GLY A 359 -6.40 22.20 13.16
N GLY A 360 -5.87 23.36 12.83
CA GLY A 360 -6.44 24.65 13.09
C GLY A 360 -6.33 25.62 11.92
N SER A 361 -5.76 26.81 12.18
CA SER A 361 -5.61 27.84 11.15
C SER A 361 -4.23 27.88 10.50
N GLY A 362 -3.25 27.14 11.04
CA GLY A 362 -1.87 27.10 10.61
C GLY A 362 -1.51 25.93 9.71
N THR A 363 -0.24 25.55 9.75
CA THR A 363 0.27 24.32 9.20
C THR A 363 0.52 23.37 10.33
N ASP A 364 -0.22 22.28 10.39
CA ASP A 364 -0.13 21.25 11.41
C ASP A 364 0.52 20.02 10.81
N ARG A 365 1.70 19.65 11.27
CA ARG A 365 2.50 18.58 10.69
C ARG A 365 2.84 17.52 11.74
N PRO A 366 2.38 16.28 11.61
CA PRO A 366 2.80 15.20 12.47
C PRO A 366 4.24 14.80 12.15
N ALA A 367 4.96 14.31 13.17
CA ALA A 367 6.31 13.76 13.03
C ALA A 367 6.33 12.26 13.29
N ALA A 368 5.58 11.79 14.31
CA ALA A 368 5.50 10.39 14.65
C ALA A 368 4.13 10.02 15.21
N VAL A 369 3.81 8.73 15.15
CA VAL A 369 2.60 8.12 15.71
C VAL A 369 2.95 6.80 16.39
N LEU A 370 2.37 6.56 17.57
CA LEU A 370 2.37 5.27 18.27
C LEU A 370 0.93 4.82 18.49
N VAL A 371 0.73 3.52 18.63
CA VAL A 371 -0.58 2.90 18.92
C VAL A 371 -0.37 1.92 20.07
N ASN A 372 -1.23 2.03 21.08
CA ASN A 372 -1.26 1.05 22.18
C ASN A 372 -2.16 -0.15 21.82
N ALA A 373 -2.19 -1.15 22.67
CA ALA A 373 -2.99 -2.37 22.45
C ALA A 373 -4.51 -2.09 22.35
N GLU A 374 -5.03 -1.09 23.08
CA GLU A 374 -6.43 -0.65 22.97
C GLU A 374 -6.79 0.06 21.65
N GLY A 375 -5.80 0.36 20.78
CA GLY A 375 -5.99 1.12 19.55
C GLY A 375 -5.98 2.64 19.71
N SER A 376 -5.68 3.16 20.90
CA SER A 376 -5.46 4.59 21.12
C SER A 376 -4.19 5.04 20.42
N ARG A 377 -4.21 6.25 19.84
CA ARG A 377 -3.09 6.80 19.07
C ARG A 377 -2.44 7.93 19.81
N LEU A 378 -1.13 7.89 19.95
CA LEU A 378 -0.33 9.00 20.45
C LEU A 378 0.43 9.60 19.28
N LEU A 379 0.19 10.87 18.99
CA LEU A 379 0.83 11.62 17.90
C LEU A 379 1.65 12.77 18.45
N VAL A 380 2.76 13.04 17.81
CA VAL A 380 3.56 14.24 18.04
C VAL A 380 3.80 14.97 16.74
N GLY A 381 3.97 16.27 16.83
CA GLY A 381 4.22 17.11 15.64
C GLY A 381 4.48 18.57 15.99
N SER A 382 4.43 19.42 14.97
CA SER A 382 4.61 20.87 15.10
C SER A 382 3.53 21.65 14.36
N SER A 383 3.17 22.81 14.85
CA SER A 383 2.12 23.68 14.32
C SER A 383 2.58 25.12 14.22
N THR A 384 2.20 25.83 13.16
CA THR A 384 2.54 27.26 12.97
C THR A 384 1.48 28.23 13.52
N ALA A 385 0.42 27.70 14.15
CA ALA A 385 -0.64 28.48 14.77
C ALA A 385 -1.46 27.57 15.71
N GLU A 386 -2.55 28.11 16.29
CA GLU A 386 -3.46 27.32 17.12
C GLU A 386 -3.82 25.98 16.49
N MET A 387 -3.48 24.87 17.16
CA MET A 387 -3.96 23.55 16.84
C MET A 387 -5.28 23.28 17.57
N ARG A 388 -6.14 22.46 16.97
CA ARG A 388 -7.43 22.05 17.55
C ARG A 388 -7.58 20.53 17.52
N LEU A 389 -7.96 20.03 18.67
CA LEU A 389 -8.46 18.68 18.84
C LEU A 389 -9.96 18.80 19.18
N ASP A 390 -10.82 18.43 18.22
CA ASP A 390 -12.28 18.62 18.31
C ASP A 390 -12.66 20.11 18.59
N GLU A 391 -13.34 20.40 19.72
CA GLU A 391 -13.66 21.76 20.17
C GLU A 391 -12.57 22.36 21.08
N GLN A 392 -11.59 21.57 21.49
CA GLN A 392 -10.50 22.01 22.36
C GLN A 392 -9.41 22.70 21.52
N VAL A 393 -9.10 23.93 21.88
CA VAL A 393 -7.96 24.66 21.35
C VAL A 393 -6.75 24.35 22.22
N LEU A 394 -5.67 23.86 21.62
CA LEU A 394 -4.39 23.83 22.33
C LEU A 394 -3.91 25.27 22.51
N PRO A 395 -3.64 25.69 23.73
CA PRO A 395 -3.01 26.98 23.93
C PRO A 395 -1.62 26.96 23.31
N ASP A 396 -1.25 28.08 22.73
CA ASP A 396 0.13 28.41 22.46
C ASP A 396 0.97 28.23 23.74
N ALA A 397 2.09 27.55 23.66
CA ALA A 397 2.84 27.10 24.82
C ALA A 397 3.38 28.29 25.66
N ASP A 398 3.65 29.43 25.04
CA ASP A 398 4.16 30.63 25.68
C ASP A 398 3.09 31.73 25.89
N GLY A 399 1.91 31.57 25.25
CA GLY A 399 0.83 32.57 25.28
C GLY A 399 1.14 33.86 24.51
N THR A 400 2.12 33.83 23.63
CA THR A 400 2.45 34.92 22.71
C THR A 400 2.11 34.48 21.29
N ASP A 401 1.00 34.94 20.73
CA ASP A 401 0.64 34.76 19.33
C ASP A 401 1.73 35.38 18.39
N MET A 402 2.92 34.81 18.34
CA MET A 402 3.91 35.16 17.31
C MET A 402 3.54 34.45 16.04
N PRO A 403 2.90 35.08 15.05
CA PRO A 403 2.45 34.40 13.87
C PRO A 403 3.65 33.95 13.03
N GLY A 404 3.88 32.64 12.98
CA GLY A 404 4.86 31.98 12.10
C GLY A 404 5.98 31.22 12.79
N ALA A 405 6.07 31.23 14.12
CA ALA A 405 6.88 30.28 14.88
C ALA A 405 6.16 28.94 14.91
N ASN A 406 6.91 27.84 14.99
CA ASN A 406 6.35 26.50 15.13
C ASN A 406 6.38 26.10 16.59
N ASP A 407 5.25 25.67 17.13
CA ASP A 407 5.17 25.01 18.43
C ASP A 407 5.05 23.51 18.30
N GLY A 408 5.70 22.78 19.20
CA GLY A 408 5.54 21.33 19.32
C GLY A 408 4.19 20.98 19.95
N TRP A 409 3.63 19.83 19.62
CA TRP A 409 2.44 19.29 20.23
C TRP A 409 2.52 17.78 20.44
N LEU A 410 1.84 17.32 21.49
CA LEU A 410 1.59 15.94 21.83
C LEU A 410 0.09 15.72 21.94
N VAL A 411 -0.49 14.79 21.21
CA VAL A 411 -1.93 14.50 21.15
C VAL A 411 -2.18 13.03 21.38
N HIS A 412 -3.04 12.73 22.33
CA HIS A 412 -3.57 11.41 22.58
C HIS A 412 -5.00 11.31 22.04
N LEU A 413 -5.22 10.41 21.10
CA LEU A 413 -6.51 10.06 20.53
C LEU A 413 -6.97 8.75 21.13
N GLY A 414 -7.67 8.82 22.25
CA GLY A 414 -8.24 7.63 22.86
C GLY A 414 -9.42 7.09 22.07
N THR A 415 -9.81 5.86 22.36
CA THR A 415 -10.94 5.16 21.71
C THR A 415 -12.30 5.79 22.05
N THR A 416 -12.36 6.64 23.06
CA THR A 416 -13.54 7.45 23.46
C THR A 416 -13.23 8.93 23.47
N GLU A 417 -14.24 9.81 23.28
CA GLU A 417 -14.04 11.27 23.37
C GLU A 417 -13.49 11.71 24.74
N ALA A 418 -13.87 11.03 25.82
CA ALA A 418 -13.42 11.38 27.19
C ALA A 418 -11.93 11.07 27.40
N SER A 419 -11.33 10.29 26.55
CA SER A 419 -9.94 9.84 26.63
C SER A 419 -9.01 10.59 25.68
N ARG A 420 -9.47 11.68 25.08
CA ARG A 420 -8.69 12.53 24.17
C ARG A 420 -8.12 13.70 24.94
N TRP A 421 -6.85 13.96 24.76
CA TRP A 421 -6.19 15.13 25.31
C TRP A 421 -5.03 15.59 24.41
N ALA A 422 -4.58 16.80 24.63
CA ALA A 422 -3.47 17.37 23.90
C ALA A 422 -2.65 18.29 24.78
N ARG A 423 -1.34 18.36 24.53
CA ARG A 423 -0.40 19.28 25.20
C ARG A 423 0.43 20.01 24.14
N SER A 424 0.78 21.27 24.42
CA SER A 424 1.75 22.04 23.64
C SER A 424 3.11 22.03 24.32
N LEU A 425 4.15 22.07 23.48
CA LEU A 425 5.54 22.29 23.88
C LEU A 425 6.05 23.46 23.09
N GLY A 426 6.64 24.46 23.74
CA GLY A 426 7.17 25.57 22.97
C GLY A 426 7.82 26.63 23.83
N GLY A 427 8.39 27.63 23.16
CA GLY A 427 9.02 28.81 23.67
C GLY A 427 8.69 30.01 22.76
N GLU A 428 9.51 31.06 22.78
CA GLU A 428 9.38 32.20 21.84
C GLU A 428 9.92 31.88 20.44
N GLY A 429 10.56 30.68 20.23
CA GLY A 429 11.25 30.26 19.04
C GLY A 429 10.46 29.26 18.16
N ASP A 430 11.18 28.61 17.23
CA ASP A 430 10.68 27.52 16.42
C ASP A 430 11.00 26.17 17.04
N GLU A 431 9.97 25.39 17.42
CA GLU A 431 10.12 24.03 17.89
C GLU A 431 9.69 23.07 16.80
N ARG A 432 10.56 22.10 16.52
CA ARG A 432 10.30 21.04 15.55
C ARG A 432 10.45 19.69 16.19
N ILE A 433 9.36 18.96 16.29
CA ILE A 433 9.38 17.57 16.76
C ILE A 433 9.92 16.67 15.65
N ALA A 434 10.80 15.74 16.03
CA ALA A 434 11.41 14.77 15.12
C ALA A 434 10.93 13.35 15.35
N ALA A 435 10.88 12.86 16.61
CA ALA A 435 10.55 11.48 16.89
C ALA A 435 9.87 11.29 18.25
N LEU A 436 9.24 10.11 18.41
CA LEU A 436 8.52 9.65 19.61
C LEU A 436 8.82 8.17 19.82
N LEU A 437 9.10 7.76 21.06
CA LEU A 437 9.19 6.35 21.46
C LEU A 437 8.71 6.14 22.89
N ILE A 438 8.55 4.87 23.29
CA ILE A 438 8.33 4.45 24.66
C ILE A 438 9.66 3.87 25.20
N ASP A 439 10.16 4.40 26.33
CA ASP A 439 11.39 3.91 26.95
C ASP A 439 11.16 2.60 27.74
N SER A 440 12.21 2.11 28.40
CA SER A 440 12.16 0.85 29.18
C SER A 440 11.36 0.97 30.49
N GLU A 441 10.99 2.17 30.87
CA GLU A 441 10.22 2.45 32.10
C GLU A 441 8.79 2.90 31.79
N GLY A 442 8.36 2.82 30.50
CA GLY A 442 7.02 3.17 30.06
C GLY A 442 6.78 4.65 29.81
N ARG A 443 7.84 5.49 29.85
CA ARG A 443 7.68 6.91 29.58
C ARG A 443 7.64 7.19 28.08
N TRP A 444 6.85 8.12 27.68
CA TRP A 444 6.88 8.66 26.32
C TRP A 444 8.04 9.63 26.16
N VAL A 445 8.98 9.29 25.32
CA VAL A 445 10.14 10.15 25.04
C VAL A 445 9.92 10.85 23.70
N VAL A 446 9.90 12.18 23.76
CA VAL A 446 9.79 13.06 22.60
C VAL A 446 11.13 13.74 22.37
N THR A 447 11.56 13.85 21.13
CA THR A 447 12.75 14.61 20.77
C THR A 447 12.48 15.55 19.59
N GLY A 448 13.23 16.61 19.54
CA GLY A 448 13.12 17.64 18.51
C GLY A 448 14.19 18.69 18.62
N THR A 449 13.99 19.79 17.92
CA THR A 449 14.89 20.96 17.92
C THR A 449 14.16 22.21 18.37
N PHE A 450 14.89 23.16 18.93
CA PHE A 450 14.40 24.46 19.36
C PHE A 450 15.46 25.56 19.07
N ASP A 451 15.05 26.78 18.82
CA ASP A 451 15.97 27.89 18.49
C ASP A 451 15.85 29.10 19.41
N ASP A 452 15.10 29.01 20.50
CA ASP A 452 15.07 29.92 21.66
C ASP A 452 14.87 29.06 22.94
N ASP A 453 14.80 29.68 24.12
CA ASP A 453 14.64 28.97 25.41
C ASP A 453 13.33 28.13 25.42
N LEU A 454 13.47 26.80 25.50
CA LEU A 454 12.32 25.88 25.49
C LEU A 454 11.78 25.62 26.89
N HIS A 455 10.48 25.83 27.10
CA HIS A 455 9.78 25.53 28.33
C HIS A 455 9.03 24.19 28.24
N VAL A 456 9.43 23.22 29.06
CA VAL A 456 8.81 21.90 29.14
C VAL A 456 8.51 21.56 30.58
N ASP A 457 7.24 21.35 30.93
CA ASP A 457 6.76 21.16 32.31
C ASP A 457 7.28 22.25 33.27
N ASN A 458 8.13 21.90 34.23
CA ASN A 458 8.75 22.82 35.16
C ASN A 458 10.24 23.11 34.82
N ALA A 459 10.71 22.64 33.67
CA ALA A 459 12.09 22.85 33.23
C ALA A 459 12.17 23.89 32.11
N THR A 460 13.28 24.63 32.11
CA THR A 460 13.64 25.50 30.99
C THR A 460 14.95 25.01 30.44
N LEU A 461 14.96 24.58 29.19
CA LEU A 461 16.14 24.25 28.43
C LEU A 461 16.68 25.54 27.80
N GLN A 462 17.95 25.83 28.08
CA GLN A 462 18.56 27.07 27.62
C GLN A 462 19.13 26.91 26.24
N HIS A 463 18.81 27.81 25.35
CA HIS A 463 19.34 27.89 23.99
C HIS A 463 20.78 28.44 24.00
N GLU A 464 21.69 27.87 23.22
CA GLU A 464 23.11 28.29 23.12
C GLU A 464 23.49 28.89 21.74
N GLY A 465 22.58 28.90 20.74
CA GLY A 465 22.73 29.58 19.43
C GLY A 465 22.59 28.62 18.23
N GLY A 466 21.97 29.06 17.14
CA GLY A 466 21.54 28.20 16.08
C GLY A 466 20.24 27.44 16.43
N THR A 467 20.18 26.16 16.14
CA THR A 467 19.14 25.24 16.64
C THR A 467 19.79 24.24 17.61
N ASP A 468 19.14 23.98 18.73
CA ASP A 468 19.57 23.03 19.75
C ASP A 468 18.61 21.84 19.81
N ILE A 469 19.06 20.74 20.43
CA ILE A 469 18.29 19.48 20.53
C ILE A 469 17.71 19.35 21.94
N PHE A 470 16.46 18.86 22.03
CA PHE A 470 15.86 18.47 23.31
C PHE A 470 15.42 16.99 23.29
N LEU A 471 15.41 16.39 24.46
CA LEU A 471 14.69 15.15 24.80
C LEU A 471 13.83 15.42 26.00
N TRP A 472 12.60 14.99 25.94
CA TRP A 472 11.63 15.09 27.03
C TRP A 472 10.99 13.72 27.25
N ALA A 473 11.20 13.17 28.44
CA ALA A 473 10.55 11.96 28.87
C ALA A 473 9.35 12.32 29.76
N TYR A 474 8.17 12.01 29.29
CA TYR A 474 6.90 12.26 29.95
C TYR A 474 6.39 10.97 30.59
N ALA A 475 6.14 11.00 31.89
CA ALA A 475 5.62 9.88 32.62
C ALA A 475 4.13 10.12 32.90
N ALA A 476 3.25 9.42 32.20
CA ALA A 476 1.82 9.41 32.45
C ALA A 476 1.43 8.13 33.20
N ASP A 477 0.50 8.24 34.15
CA ASP A 477 -0.11 7.16 34.91
C ASP A 477 -1.56 7.63 35.14
N LEU A 478 -2.46 7.25 34.24
CA LEU A 478 -3.80 7.83 34.11
C LEU A 478 -4.78 7.30 35.19
N ASP A 479 -4.53 6.14 35.77
CA ASP A 479 -5.39 5.50 36.77
C ASP A 479 -4.74 5.41 38.14
N ASP A 480 -3.50 5.94 38.29
CA ASP A 480 -2.74 6.03 39.53
C ASP A 480 -2.42 4.64 40.16
N ASP A 481 -2.25 3.60 39.36
CA ASP A 481 -1.95 2.26 39.85
C ASP A 481 -0.45 1.99 40.09
N GLY A 482 0.39 2.88 39.58
CA GLY A 482 1.85 2.87 39.71
C GLY A 482 2.59 2.26 38.52
N VAL A 483 1.88 1.89 37.47
CA VAL A 483 2.41 1.49 36.17
C VAL A 483 2.18 2.64 35.17
N LEU A 484 3.16 2.99 34.36
CA LEU A 484 3.03 4.09 33.41
C LEU A 484 2.30 3.67 32.16
N ASP A 485 1.43 4.52 31.62
CA ASP A 485 0.58 4.29 30.44
C ASP A 485 1.31 3.64 29.24
N GLY A 486 2.62 3.90 29.10
CA GLY A 486 3.41 3.38 27.98
C GLY A 486 3.76 1.89 28.08
N ILE A 487 3.60 1.29 29.25
CA ILE A 487 3.81 -0.14 29.52
C ILE A 487 2.64 -0.78 30.25
N ASP A 488 1.61 0.01 30.54
CA ASP A 488 0.43 -0.43 31.23
C ASP A 488 -0.50 -1.18 30.26
N THR A 489 -0.88 -2.38 30.64
CA THR A 489 -1.79 -3.22 29.86
C THR A 489 -3.23 -2.72 29.92
N CYS A 490 -3.57 -1.95 30.99
CA CYS A 490 -4.89 -1.28 31.14
C CYS A 490 -4.76 0.18 31.59
N PRO A 491 -4.29 1.13 30.80
CA PRO A 491 -3.95 2.51 31.22
C PRO A 491 -5.08 3.34 31.86
N ARG A 492 -6.22 2.74 32.19
CA ARG A 492 -7.39 3.42 32.74
C ARG A 492 -8.16 2.61 33.77
N ALA A 493 -7.72 1.39 33.99
CA ALA A 493 -8.36 0.49 34.95
C ALA A 493 -7.27 -0.14 35.82
N ALA A 494 -7.07 0.44 36.99
CA ALA A 494 -5.95 0.09 37.86
C ALA A 494 -5.74 -1.42 38.00
N ASN A 495 -4.61 -1.90 37.43
CA ASN A 495 -4.19 -3.31 37.45
C ASN A 495 -2.69 -3.45 37.79
N PRO A 496 -2.26 -3.07 39.02
CA PRO A 496 -0.86 -3.03 39.39
C PRO A 496 -0.09 -4.35 39.23
N ASP A 497 -0.78 -5.48 39.06
CA ASP A 497 -0.20 -6.79 38.80
C ASP A 497 0.02 -7.09 37.33
N GLN A 498 -0.56 -6.24 36.44
CA GLN A 498 -0.41 -6.32 34.99
C GLN A 498 -0.70 -7.73 34.44
N ALA A 499 -1.78 -8.36 34.99
CA ALA A 499 -2.23 -9.63 34.49
C ALA A 499 -2.69 -9.48 33.03
N ASP A 500 -2.24 -10.38 32.16
CA ASP A 500 -2.43 -10.42 30.72
C ASP A 500 -2.26 -11.89 30.32
N LEU A 501 -3.38 -12.61 30.33
CA LEU A 501 -3.39 -14.07 30.28
C LEU A 501 -3.02 -14.61 28.89
N ASP A 502 -3.55 -14.01 27.83
CA ASP A 502 -3.29 -14.44 26.44
C ASP A 502 -2.02 -13.81 25.86
N GLY A 503 -1.50 -12.73 26.49
CA GLY A 503 -0.27 -12.05 26.10
C GLY A 503 -0.43 -11.14 24.87
N ASP A 504 -1.64 -10.64 24.61
CA ASP A 504 -1.94 -9.77 23.47
C ASP A 504 -1.54 -8.30 23.76
N GLY A 505 -1.29 -7.96 25.04
CA GLY A 505 -0.90 -6.64 25.55
C GLY A 505 -2.05 -5.83 26.14
N ARG A 506 -3.27 -6.35 26.18
CA ARG A 506 -4.36 -5.87 27.01
C ARG A 506 -4.35 -6.66 28.31
N GLY A 507 -4.68 -6.02 29.42
CA GLY A 507 -4.73 -6.74 30.69
C GLY A 507 -6.14 -7.25 30.96
N ASP A 508 -6.22 -8.39 31.63
CA ASP A 508 -7.45 -9.11 31.93
C ASP A 508 -8.61 -8.22 32.47
N ILE A 509 -8.31 -7.12 33.18
CA ILE A 509 -9.34 -6.25 33.74
C ILE A 509 -10.00 -5.31 32.71
N CYS A 510 -9.38 -5.12 31.56
CA CYS A 510 -9.85 -4.26 30.48
C CYS A 510 -9.95 -5.01 29.15
N ASP A 511 -9.63 -6.27 29.15
CA ASP A 511 -9.90 -7.14 28.01
C ASP A 511 -11.37 -7.61 28.05
N ASP A 512 -11.93 -7.93 26.96
CA ASP A 512 -13.25 -8.52 26.82
C ASP A 512 -13.17 -10.01 26.43
N ASP A 513 -11.91 -10.55 26.27
CA ASP A 513 -11.60 -11.92 25.80
C ASP A 513 -10.25 -12.33 26.41
N ASP A 514 -10.28 -12.64 27.74
CA ASP A 514 -9.08 -12.76 28.59
C ASP A 514 -8.11 -13.86 28.15
N ASP A 515 -8.56 -14.95 27.54
CA ASP A 515 -7.71 -16.06 27.10
C ASP A 515 -7.43 -16.08 25.60
N GLY A 516 -8.07 -15.18 24.85
CA GLY A 516 -7.76 -14.93 23.44
C GLY A 516 -8.28 -16.02 22.50
N ASP A 517 -9.31 -16.77 22.90
CA ASP A 517 -9.87 -17.85 22.10
C ASP A 517 -10.84 -17.35 21.02
N GLY A 518 -11.31 -16.10 21.14
CA GLY A 518 -12.19 -15.40 20.20
C GLY A 518 -13.64 -15.35 20.63
N LEU A 519 -14.00 -15.87 21.83
CA LEU A 519 -15.28 -15.69 22.48
C LEU A 519 -15.09 -14.67 23.62
N ALA A 520 -16.04 -13.76 23.77
CA ALA A 520 -15.92 -12.74 24.80
C ALA A 520 -16.31 -13.29 26.18
N ASP A 521 -15.59 -12.91 27.27
CA ASP A 521 -15.79 -13.35 28.65
C ASP A 521 -17.25 -13.44 29.12
N ALA A 522 -18.07 -12.53 28.63
CA ALA A 522 -19.51 -12.50 29.00
C ALA A 522 -20.34 -13.61 28.34
N LEU A 523 -19.80 -14.28 27.34
CA LEU A 523 -20.42 -15.37 26.58
C LEU A 523 -19.65 -16.68 26.76
N ASP A 524 -18.52 -16.62 27.38
CA ASP A 524 -17.56 -17.68 27.60
C ASP A 524 -17.74 -18.27 29.00
N ASP A 525 -17.94 -19.56 29.09
CA ASP A 525 -18.03 -20.28 30.38
C ASP A 525 -16.63 -20.60 30.95
N CYS A 526 -15.56 -20.47 30.15
CA CYS A 526 -14.16 -20.62 30.54
C CYS A 526 -13.30 -19.36 30.29
N PRO A 527 -13.69 -18.16 30.68
CA PRO A 527 -13.08 -16.89 30.27
C PRO A 527 -11.62 -16.67 30.70
N THR A 528 -11.03 -17.59 31.39
CA THR A 528 -9.63 -17.64 31.80
C THR A 528 -9.07 -19.04 31.55
N GLY A 529 -9.42 -19.60 30.44
CA GLY A 529 -9.09 -20.93 30.01
C GLY A 529 -7.68 -21.11 29.47
N THR A 530 -7.48 -22.05 28.58
CA THR A 530 -6.21 -22.32 27.92
C THR A 530 -5.99 -21.37 26.77
N THR A 531 -4.92 -20.60 26.78
CA THR A 531 -4.57 -19.63 25.73
C THR A 531 -3.97 -20.28 24.47
N GLY A 532 -4.04 -19.55 23.34
CA GLY A 532 -3.32 -19.92 22.10
C GLY A 532 -4.06 -20.90 21.20
N TRP A 533 -5.34 -21.02 21.34
CA TRP A 533 -6.27 -21.71 20.44
C TRP A 533 -7.42 -20.77 20.03
N ARG A 534 -8.36 -21.24 19.26
CA ARG A 534 -9.57 -20.50 18.92
C ARG A 534 -10.79 -21.37 19.13
N SER A 535 -11.84 -20.81 19.71
CA SER A 535 -13.17 -21.40 19.76
C SER A 535 -13.67 -21.57 18.32
N THR A 536 -13.67 -22.82 17.90
CA THR A 536 -14.17 -23.27 16.58
C THR A 536 -14.87 -24.60 16.82
N ARG A 537 -15.84 -24.94 16.00
CA ARG A 537 -16.62 -26.18 16.13
C ARG A 537 -15.80 -27.48 16.19
N ASP A 538 -14.54 -27.44 15.75
CA ASP A 538 -13.64 -28.60 15.85
C ASP A 538 -12.94 -28.70 17.21
N ALA A 539 -12.84 -27.61 17.95
CA ALA A 539 -12.06 -27.49 19.19
C ALA A 539 -12.92 -27.13 20.41
N ASP A 540 -14.13 -26.69 20.15
CA ASP A 540 -15.17 -26.22 21.05
C ASP A 540 -16.50 -26.54 20.35
N HIS A 541 -17.05 -27.73 20.66
CA HIS A 541 -18.15 -28.28 19.88
C HIS A 541 -19.46 -27.53 20.10
N ASP A 542 -19.77 -27.15 21.34
CA ASP A 542 -20.98 -26.45 21.70
C ASP A 542 -20.86 -24.91 21.63
N GLY A 543 -19.64 -24.39 21.53
CA GLY A 543 -19.36 -22.97 21.34
C GLY A 543 -19.48 -22.15 22.61
N ASP A 544 -19.19 -22.76 23.77
CA ASP A 544 -19.30 -22.13 25.09
C ASP A 544 -17.98 -21.46 25.54
N GLY A 545 -16.86 -21.61 24.76
CA GLY A 545 -15.56 -21.04 25.07
C GLY A 545 -14.64 -21.96 25.86
N CYS A 546 -15.11 -23.15 26.27
CA CYS A 546 -14.29 -24.18 26.88
C CYS A 546 -13.74 -25.13 25.80
N ARG A 547 -12.47 -25.45 25.86
CA ARG A 547 -11.86 -26.33 24.87
C ARG A 547 -12.15 -27.81 25.17
N ASP A 548 -12.75 -28.53 24.22
CA ASP A 548 -13.14 -29.96 24.32
C ASP A 548 -12.01 -30.89 24.81
N LEU A 549 -10.76 -30.54 24.59
CA LEU A 549 -9.64 -31.44 24.85
C LEU A 549 -9.30 -31.57 26.34
N ASP A 550 -9.43 -30.52 27.13
CA ASP A 550 -8.88 -30.44 28.49
C ASP A 550 -9.64 -29.50 29.46
N GLU A 551 -10.58 -28.71 28.98
CA GLU A 551 -11.34 -27.73 29.78
C GLU A 551 -12.81 -28.10 29.91
N ASP A 552 -13.43 -28.49 28.80
CA ASP A 552 -14.78 -29.01 28.80
C ASP A 552 -14.82 -30.47 29.26
N PHE A 553 -15.91 -30.86 29.90
CA PHE A 553 -16.17 -32.22 30.39
C PHE A 553 -17.49 -32.79 29.89
N ASP A 554 -18.22 -32.05 29.05
CA ASP A 554 -19.53 -32.37 28.49
C ASP A 554 -19.65 -31.64 27.15
N ASP A 555 -18.79 -32.03 26.17
CA ASP A 555 -18.51 -31.31 24.89
C ASP A 555 -19.76 -30.91 24.08
N ASP A 556 -20.97 -31.44 24.37
CA ASP A 556 -22.23 -31.17 23.66
C ASP A 556 -23.39 -30.70 24.56
N GLU A 557 -23.13 -30.47 25.89
CA GLU A 557 -24.09 -30.06 26.90
C GLU A 557 -25.34 -30.98 26.99
N ASP A 558 -25.21 -32.27 26.65
CA ASP A 558 -26.33 -33.23 26.74
C ASP A 558 -26.66 -33.68 28.17
N GLY A 559 -25.73 -33.45 29.10
CA GLY A 559 -25.83 -33.78 30.54
C GLY A 559 -25.17 -35.12 30.89
N VAL A 560 -24.46 -35.76 29.97
CA VAL A 560 -23.61 -36.94 30.18
C VAL A 560 -22.17 -36.51 29.94
N PHE A 561 -21.31 -36.68 30.94
CA PHE A 561 -19.93 -36.28 30.83
C PHE A 561 -19.18 -37.14 29.80
N ASP A 562 -18.26 -36.59 28.98
CA ASP A 562 -17.50 -37.24 27.91
C ASP A 562 -16.92 -38.59 28.25
N HIS A 563 -16.42 -38.79 29.47
CA HIS A 563 -15.83 -40.04 29.90
C HIS A 563 -16.86 -41.15 30.16
N LEU A 564 -18.15 -40.84 30.16
CA LEU A 564 -19.30 -41.73 30.30
C LEU A 564 -20.13 -41.80 29.02
N ASP A 565 -19.93 -40.81 28.19
CA ASP A 565 -20.62 -40.59 26.96
C ASP A 565 -19.94 -41.35 25.79
N LEU A 566 -20.72 -42.06 24.99
CA LEU A 566 -20.26 -42.71 23.76
C LEU A 566 -20.33 -41.78 22.55
N CYS A 567 -21.08 -40.68 22.70
CA CYS A 567 -21.24 -39.66 21.66
C CYS A 567 -20.88 -38.23 22.17
N PRO A 568 -19.64 -37.96 22.65
CA PRO A 568 -19.29 -36.73 23.38
C PRO A 568 -19.40 -35.46 22.53
N LYS A 569 -19.73 -35.56 21.27
CA LYS A 569 -19.95 -34.45 20.32
C LYS A 569 -21.23 -34.69 19.54
N GLY A 570 -22.29 -34.94 20.28
CA GLY A 570 -23.63 -35.13 19.79
C GLY A 570 -24.30 -33.89 19.28
N PRO A 571 -25.57 -33.89 18.91
CA PRO A 571 -26.30 -32.73 18.41
C PRO A 571 -26.50 -31.68 19.49
N LEU A 572 -26.07 -30.46 19.22
CA LEU A 572 -26.24 -29.35 20.15
C LEU A 572 -27.70 -29.04 20.51
N GLY A 573 -27.96 -28.84 21.82
CA GLY A 573 -29.27 -28.50 22.34
C GLY A 573 -30.21 -29.72 22.51
N TRP A 574 -29.69 -30.93 22.29
CA TRP A 574 -30.33 -32.18 22.71
C TRP A 574 -29.90 -32.45 24.18
N VAL A 575 -30.71 -33.13 24.93
CA VAL A 575 -30.41 -33.50 26.33
C VAL A 575 -30.76 -34.96 26.50
N SER A 576 -29.81 -35.76 27.01
CA SER A 576 -30.00 -37.15 27.36
C SER A 576 -31.17 -37.31 28.36
N THR A 577 -32.21 -37.97 27.90
CA THR A 577 -33.40 -38.26 28.74
C THR A 577 -33.81 -39.75 28.57
N PRO A 578 -34.44 -40.38 29.58
CA PRO A 578 -34.85 -41.77 29.46
C PRO A 578 -35.81 -42.12 28.33
N GLU A 579 -36.30 -41.14 27.57
CA GLU A 579 -37.19 -41.29 26.41
C GLU A 579 -36.44 -41.17 25.10
N GLY A 580 -35.25 -40.51 25.06
CA GLY A 580 -34.40 -40.31 23.89
C GLY A 580 -33.07 -41.07 23.95
N ASP A 581 -32.69 -41.51 25.16
CA ASP A 581 -31.51 -42.30 25.47
C ASP A 581 -31.94 -43.36 26.50
N GLU A 582 -32.23 -44.62 26.03
CA GLU A 582 -32.80 -45.68 26.85
C GLU A 582 -31.75 -46.33 27.77
N ASP A 583 -30.47 -46.35 27.36
CA ASP A 583 -29.38 -46.98 28.10
C ASP A 583 -28.48 -45.97 28.83
N GLY A 584 -28.64 -44.67 28.60
CA GLY A 584 -28.00 -43.58 29.35
C GLY A 584 -26.51 -43.41 28.98
N ASP A 585 -26.17 -43.64 27.74
CA ASP A 585 -24.80 -43.61 27.26
C ASP A 585 -24.44 -42.34 26.48
N GLY A 586 -25.36 -41.34 26.46
CA GLY A 586 -25.16 -40.04 25.82
C GLY A 586 -25.47 -40.00 24.33
N CYS A 587 -25.83 -41.11 23.72
CA CYS A 587 -26.24 -41.19 22.34
C CYS A 587 -27.75 -41.22 22.17
N SER A 588 -28.29 -40.48 21.20
CA SER A 588 -29.73 -40.56 20.89
C SER A 588 -30.06 -41.89 20.20
N ASP A 589 -31.08 -42.59 20.73
CA ASP A 589 -31.61 -43.82 20.18
C ASP A 589 -32.70 -43.61 19.10
N VAL A 590 -32.96 -42.35 18.72
CA VAL A 590 -34.03 -41.99 17.79
C VAL A 590 -33.57 -42.14 16.34
N ASP A 591 -34.35 -42.87 15.51
CA ASP A 591 -34.21 -43.00 14.03
C ASP A 591 -35.52 -42.46 13.42
N THR A 592 -35.55 -41.18 13.01
CA THR A 592 -36.77 -40.47 12.60
C THR A 592 -37.28 -40.85 11.23
N ASP A 593 -36.42 -41.13 10.27
CA ASP A 593 -36.81 -41.47 8.87
C ASP A 593 -36.73 -42.94 8.54
N GLY A 594 -36.10 -43.73 9.42
CA GLY A 594 -36.11 -45.20 9.34
C GLY A 594 -35.13 -45.79 8.35
N ASP A 595 -34.04 -45.11 8.08
CA ASP A 595 -33.02 -45.59 7.13
C ASP A 595 -31.96 -46.49 7.75
N GLY A 596 -31.92 -46.56 9.08
CA GLY A 596 -31.07 -47.43 9.87
C GLY A 596 -29.91 -46.76 10.55
N TRP A 597 -29.82 -45.44 10.41
CA TRP A 597 -28.98 -44.58 11.23
C TRP A 597 -29.83 -43.88 12.30
N VAL A 598 -29.33 -43.73 13.49
CA VAL A 598 -29.99 -42.93 14.52
C VAL A 598 -29.79 -41.44 14.20
N ASP A 599 -30.75 -40.57 14.55
CA ASP A 599 -30.74 -39.14 14.18
C ASP A 599 -29.43 -38.43 14.53
N GLN A 600 -28.75 -38.88 15.55
CA GLN A 600 -27.48 -38.32 16.02
C GLN A 600 -26.28 -38.68 15.15
N ALA A 601 -26.30 -39.85 14.53
CA ALA A 601 -25.28 -40.34 13.61
C ALA A 601 -25.69 -40.22 12.14
N ASP A 602 -26.87 -39.61 11.90
CA ASP A 602 -27.47 -39.43 10.59
C ASP A 602 -27.22 -38.01 10.07
N VAL A 603 -26.49 -37.89 8.99
CA VAL A 603 -26.23 -36.61 8.34
C VAL A 603 -27.48 -36.01 7.68
N CYS A 604 -28.58 -36.79 7.54
CA CYS A 604 -29.86 -36.32 7.04
C CYS A 604 -31.04 -36.83 7.88
N PRO A 605 -31.20 -36.49 9.17
CA PRO A 605 -32.12 -37.11 10.11
C PRO A 605 -33.62 -37.11 9.77
N ASN A 606 -34.03 -36.52 8.68
CA ASN A 606 -35.41 -36.42 8.20
C ASN A 606 -35.58 -36.89 6.75
N VAL A 607 -34.48 -37.32 6.09
CA VAL A 607 -34.48 -37.73 4.67
C VAL A 607 -33.69 -39.03 4.56
N ALA A 608 -34.37 -40.14 4.48
CA ALA A 608 -33.72 -41.46 4.45
C ALA A 608 -32.57 -41.56 3.41
N ASP A 609 -31.35 -41.54 3.88
CA ASP A 609 -30.10 -41.71 3.14
C ASP A 609 -29.15 -42.72 3.78
N PRO A 610 -29.35 -44.01 3.55
CA PRO A 610 -28.47 -45.05 4.11
C PRO A 610 -27.00 -44.94 3.64
N SER A 611 -26.68 -44.04 2.73
CA SER A 611 -25.31 -43.86 2.19
C SER A 611 -24.44 -42.91 3.01
N GLN A 612 -25.07 -41.99 3.71
CA GLN A 612 -24.43 -41.04 4.61
C GLN A 612 -23.24 -40.31 3.93
N HIS A 613 -23.47 -39.88 2.70
CA HIS A 613 -22.48 -39.08 1.99
C HIS A 613 -22.65 -37.59 2.35
N ASP A 614 -21.57 -37.00 2.77
CA ASP A 614 -21.37 -35.60 3.10
C ASP A 614 -20.09 -35.18 2.38
N LEU A 615 -20.21 -34.29 1.38
CA LEU A 615 -19.10 -33.99 0.47
C LEU A 615 -18.19 -32.89 1.01
N ASP A 616 -18.76 -31.90 1.65
CA ASP A 616 -18.03 -30.77 2.19
C ASP A 616 -17.63 -30.91 3.66
N ASP A 617 -18.12 -32.03 4.31
CA ASP A 617 -17.87 -32.33 5.73
C ASP A 617 -18.49 -31.29 6.69
N ASP A 618 -19.63 -30.63 6.34
CA ASP A 618 -20.30 -29.65 7.20
C ASP A 618 -21.26 -30.29 8.21
N GLY A 619 -21.51 -31.62 8.06
CA GLY A 619 -22.39 -32.40 8.89
C GLY A 619 -23.83 -32.48 8.40
N VAL A 620 -24.15 -31.94 7.23
CA VAL A 620 -25.40 -32.15 6.49
C VAL A 620 -25.11 -33.06 5.30
N GLY A 621 -25.86 -34.12 5.18
CA GLY A 621 -25.60 -35.09 4.09
C GLY A 621 -26.12 -34.58 2.74
N ASN A 622 -25.43 -34.96 1.68
CA ASN A 622 -25.74 -34.54 0.29
C ASN A 622 -27.23 -34.76 -0.10
N ALA A 623 -27.95 -35.65 0.56
CA ALA A 623 -29.34 -35.89 0.25
C ALA A 623 -30.30 -34.86 0.79
N CYS A 624 -29.90 -34.08 1.77
CA CYS A 624 -30.67 -33.04 2.44
C CYS A 624 -29.98 -31.68 2.45
N ASP A 625 -28.81 -31.58 1.82
CA ASP A 625 -28.08 -30.35 1.66
C ASP A 625 -28.57 -29.55 0.46
N ASP A 626 -28.62 -28.27 0.59
CA ASP A 626 -28.94 -27.31 -0.48
C ASP A 626 -27.66 -26.72 -1.13
N ASP A 627 -26.44 -27.05 -0.57
CA ASP A 627 -25.11 -26.55 -0.97
C ASP A 627 -24.07 -27.67 -0.72
N VAL A 628 -24.14 -28.70 -1.58
CA VAL A 628 -23.51 -30.03 -1.34
C VAL A 628 -22.00 -30.03 -1.27
N ASP A 629 -21.32 -29.08 -1.89
CA ASP A 629 -19.86 -28.97 -1.88
C ASP A 629 -19.34 -27.82 -1.01
N GLY A 630 -20.28 -27.02 -0.44
CA GLY A 630 -20.00 -26.03 0.59
C GLY A 630 -19.30 -24.78 0.07
N ASP A 631 -19.43 -24.47 -1.21
CA ASP A 631 -18.80 -23.31 -1.83
C ASP A 631 -19.56 -22.01 -1.60
N GLY A 632 -20.84 -22.09 -1.19
CA GLY A 632 -21.72 -20.98 -0.90
C GLY A 632 -22.69 -20.66 -2.04
N VAL A 633 -22.71 -21.42 -3.14
CA VAL A 633 -23.69 -21.36 -4.24
C VAL A 633 -24.62 -22.55 -4.10
N LEU A 634 -25.93 -22.28 -4.05
CA LEU A 634 -26.92 -23.35 -3.86
C LEU A 634 -27.04 -24.20 -5.11
N GLU A 635 -27.19 -25.54 -4.94
CA GLU A 635 -27.38 -26.55 -5.98
C GLU A 635 -28.22 -26.13 -7.21
N ALA A 636 -29.23 -25.31 -7.00
CA ALA A 636 -30.14 -24.85 -8.07
C ALA A 636 -29.55 -23.75 -8.97
N GLN A 637 -28.43 -23.19 -8.59
CA GLN A 637 -27.75 -22.08 -9.25
C GLN A 637 -26.31 -22.44 -9.59
N ASP A 638 -25.84 -23.57 -9.09
CA ASP A 638 -24.51 -24.08 -9.21
C ASP A 638 -24.38 -24.96 -10.47
N GLU A 639 -23.41 -24.60 -11.34
CA GLU A 639 -23.08 -25.41 -12.52
C GLU A 639 -22.07 -26.52 -12.21
N CYS A 640 -21.35 -26.42 -11.07
CA CYS A 640 -20.36 -27.39 -10.58
C CYS A 640 -20.69 -28.03 -9.24
N PRO A 641 -21.91 -28.55 -9.00
CA PRO A 641 -22.45 -28.91 -7.69
C PRO A 641 -21.78 -30.09 -6.98
N LEU A 642 -20.64 -30.53 -7.36
CA LEU A 642 -19.88 -31.63 -6.79
C LEU A 642 -18.38 -31.47 -7.00
N ASP A 643 -17.91 -30.25 -7.07
CA ASP A 643 -16.49 -29.98 -7.26
C ASP A 643 -15.67 -30.14 -5.94
N PHE A 644 -14.53 -29.49 -5.81
CA PHE A 644 -13.70 -29.71 -4.63
C PHE A 644 -14.23 -28.94 -3.43
N SER A 645 -14.74 -29.64 -2.39
CA SER A 645 -15.00 -29.07 -1.07
C SER A 645 -13.80 -28.27 -0.52
N ARG A 646 -14.07 -27.16 0.19
CA ARG A 646 -13.12 -26.27 0.91
C ARG A 646 -12.61 -25.06 0.15
N TRP A 647 -13.35 -24.55 -0.76
CA TRP A 647 -13.21 -23.19 -1.24
C TRP A 647 -14.55 -22.46 -1.05
N THR A 648 -14.60 -21.20 -1.26
CA THR A 648 -15.85 -20.41 -1.16
C THR A 648 -15.96 -19.55 -2.39
N SER A 649 -17.12 -19.57 -3.04
CA SER A 649 -17.44 -18.69 -4.15
C SER A 649 -17.35 -17.23 -3.72
N THR A 650 -16.45 -16.52 -4.32
CA THR A 650 -16.24 -15.09 -4.16
C THR A 650 -15.82 -14.52 -5.52
N SER A 651 -16.02 -13.24 -5.74
CA SER A 651 -15.55 -12.56 -6.96
C SER A 651 -14.03 -12.64 -7.23
N MET A 652 -13.27 -13.40 -6.48
CA MET A 652 -11.84 -13.68 -6.68
C MET A 652 -11.55 -15.16 -6.94
N THR A 653 -12.50 -16.02 -6.75
CA THR A 653 -12.37 -17.48 -6.87
C THR A 653 -13.40 -18.08 -7.80
N ASP A 654 -14.42 -17.35 -8.10
CA ASP A 654 -15.58 -17.65 -8.92
C ASP A 654 -16.10 -16.29 -9.39
N HIS A 655 -15.69 -15.89 -10.58
CA HIS A 655 -15.86 -14.50 -11.02
C HIS A 655 -17.31 -14.19 -11.37
N ASP A 656 -17.99 -15.13 -12.03
CA ASP A 656 -19.36 -14.99 -12.49
C ASP A 656 -20.41 -15.52 -11.49
N ALA A 657 -19.92 -16.12 -10.40
CA ALA A 657 -20.73 -16.65 -9.30
C ALA A 657 -21.68 -17.77 -9.74
N ASP A 658 -21.20 -18.68 -10.62
CA ASP A 658 -21.97 -19.83 -11.10
C ASP A 658 -21.67 -21.11 -10.31
N GLY A 659 -20.75 -21.09 -9.31
CA GLY A 659 -20.36 -22.19 -8.46
C GLY A 659 -19.19 -23.02 -8.99
N CYS A 660 -18.56 -22.63 -10.09
CA CYS A 660 -17.34 -23.23 -10.58
C CYS A 660 -16.14 -22.36 -10.15
N ILE A 661 -15.07 -22.96 -9.69
CA ILE A 661 -13.85 -22.20 -9.35
C ILE A 661 -13.11 -21.80 -10.62
N ASP A 662 -12.70 -20.52 -10.78
CA ASP A 662 -12.01 -19.97 -11.96
C ASP A 662 -10.86 -20.84 -12.51
N THR A 663 -10.22 -21.67 -11.69
CA THR A 663 -9.13 -22.55 -12.13
C THR A 663 -9.59 -23.85 -12.80
N GLU A 664 -10.84 -24.24 -12.63
CA GLU A 664 -11.46 -25.45 -13.22
C GLU A 664 -12.59 -25.07 -14.19
N ASP A 665 -13.11 -23.86 -14.10
CA ASP A 665 -13.94 -23.25 -15.10
C ASP A 665 -13.18 -23.06 -16.42
N LEU A 666 -13.88 -22.89 -17.47
CA LEU A 666 -13.31 -22.71 -18.81
C LEU A 666 -13.73 -21.38 -19.44
N ASP A 667 -14.60 -20.62 -18.75
CA ASP A 667 -15.23 -19.39 -19.21
C ASP A 667 -15.58 -18.56 -17.97
N ASP A 668 -14.52 -18.07 -17.26
CA ASP A 668 -14.55 -17.50 -15.91
C ASP A 668 -15.54 -16.33 -15.69
N ASP A 669 -16.01 -15.67 -16.74
CA ASP A 669 -16.98 -14.55 -16.65
C ASP A 669 -18.30 -14.83 -17.43
N ASN A 670 -18.42 -16.07 -18.00
CA ASN A 670 -19.61 -16.55 -18.69
C ASN A 670 -20.07 -15.64 -19.84
N ASP A 671 -19.11 -15.01 -20.53
CA ASP A 671 -19.39 -14.18 -21.70
C ASP A 671 -19.55 -15.01 -23.00
N GLY A 672 -19.12 -16.27 -23.01
CA GLY A 672 -19.20 -17.21 -24.10
C GLY A 672 -17.89 -17.37 -24.90
N VAL A 673 -16.82 -16.73 -24.50
CA VAL A 673 -15.45 -16.91 -24.98
C VAL A 673 -14.67 -17.65 -23.93
N LEU A 674 -14.08 -18.78 -24.28
CA LEU A 674 -13.34 -19.59 -23.29
C LEU A 674 -12.03 -18.90 -22.92
N ASP A 675 -11.64 -18.90 -21.66
CA ASP A 675 -10.41 -18.27 -21.10
C ASP A 675 -9.14 -18.43 -21.95
N ALA A 676 -8.99 -19.59 -22.57
CA ALA A 676 -7.83 -19.88 -23.41
C ALA A 676 -7.79 -19.02 -24.68
N TYR A 677 -8.87 -18.37 -25.03
CA TYR A 677 -9.06 -17.53 -26.23
C TYR A 677 -9.51 -16.13 -25.89
N ASP A 678 -9.88 -15.92 -24.66
CA ASP A 678 -10.33 -14.69 -24.06
C ASP A 678 -9.16 -13.83 -23.60
N ARG A 679 -9.24 -12.52 -23.85
CA ARG A 679 -8.27 -11.54 -23.39
C ARG A 679 -8.64 -10.96 -22.02
N CYS A 680 -9.90 -11.02 -21.66
CA CYS A 680 -10.46 -10.58 -20.41
C CYS A 680 -11.16 -11.71 -19.64
N PRO A 681 -10.48 -12.82 -19.29
CA PRO A 681 -11.10 -14.02 -18.72
C PRO A 681 -11.84 -13.80 -17.39
N THR A 682 -11.80 -12.64 -16.84
CA THR A 682 -12.52 -12.17 -15.65
C THR A 682 -13.01 -10.75 -15.89
N GLY A 683 -13.64 -10.54 -17.02
CA GLY A 683 -14.23 -9.28 -17.46
C GLY A 683 -15.58 -8.98 -16.80
N ASP A 684 -16.39 -8.09 -17.38
CA ASP A 684 -17.75 -7.82 -16.92
C ASP A 684 -18.67 -9.01 -17.21
N VAL A 685 -19.34 -9.55 -16.21
CA VAL A 685 -20.18 -10.75 -16.29
C VAL A 685 -21.49 -10.51 -17.06
N GLY A 686 -21.83 -11.39 -18.01
CA GLY A 686 -23.20 -11.56 -18.53
C GLY A 686 -23.71 -10.46 -19.47
N TRP A 687 -22.87 -9.86 -20.28
CA TRP A 687 -23.22 -8.90 -21.33
C TRP A 687 -23.58 -9.58 -22.68
N PRO A 688 -24.24 -8.91 -23.62
CA PRO A 688 -24.62 -9.52 -24.90
C PRO A 688 -23.48 -9.52 -25.93
N GLU A 689 -23.30 -10.61 -26.69
CA GLU A 689 -22.35 -10.81 -27.81
C GLU A 689 -22.20 -9.59 -28.78
N ALA A 690 -23.07 -8.60 -28.69
CA ALA A 690 -23.09 -7.41 -29.56
C ALA A 690 -22.30 -6.22 -28.98
N ASP A 691 -21.82 -6.34 -27.75
CA ASP A 691 -21.07 -5.32 -27.03
C ASP A 691 -19.57 -5.67 -26.96
N ASP A 692 -19.11 -6.64 -27.77
CA ASP A 692 -17.73 -7.04 -28.04
C ASP A 692 -17.51 -7.00 -29.56
N HIS A 693 -16.82 -5.98 -30.02
CA HIS A 693 -16.72 -5.70 -31.46
C HIS A 693 -15.79 -6.63 -32.20
N ASP A 694 -14.64 -6.96 -31.66
CA ASP A 694 -13.64 -7.82 -32.29
C ASP A 694 -13.79 -9.29 -31.92
N GLY A 695 -14.55 -9.60 -30.87
CA GLY A 695 -14.88 -10.97 -30.47
C GLY A 695 -13.76 -11.65 -29.71
N ASP A 696 -12.97 -10.89 -28.93
CA ASP A 696 -11.82 -11.40 -28.20
C ASP A 696 -12.12 -11.69 -26.72
N GLY A 697 -13.37 -11.46 -26.27
CA GLY A 697 -13.86 -11.70 -24.90
C GLY A 697 -13.80 -10.49 -23.99
N CYS A 698 -13.29 -9.35 -24.46
CA CYS A 698 -13.38 -8.09 -23.75
C CYS A 698 -14.58 -7.29 -24.25
N ARG A 699 -15.37 -6.75 -23.37
CA ARG A 699 -16.47 -5.87 -23.74
C ARG A 699 -15.93 -4.49 -24.17
N ASP A 700 -16.50 -3.84 -25.20
CA ASP A 700 -16.06 -2.53 -25.71
C ASP A 700 -15.88 -1.44 -24.62
N GLU A 701 -16.52 -1.52 -23.44
CA GLU A 701 -16.35 -0.55 -22.35
C GLU A 701 -15.11 -0.83 -21.48
N GLU A 702 -14.58 -2.03 -21.50
CA GLU A 702 -13.39 -2.45 -20.75
C GLU A 702 -12.20 -2.77 -21.64
N ASP A 703 -12.41 -3.02 -22.93
CA ASP A 703 -11.35 -3.06 -23.90
C ASP A 703 -10.76 -1.65 -24.11
N LEU A 704 -9.56 -1.59 -24.56
CA LEU A 704 -8.83 -0.34 -24.84
C LEU A 704 -8.57 -0.17 -26.33
N ASP A 705 -8.92 -1.17 -27.15
CA ASP A 705 -8.62 -1.27 -28.58
C ASP A 705 -9.73 -2.12 -29.24
N ASP A 706 -11.00 -1.59 -29.22
CA ASP A 706 -12.24 -2.30 -29.51
C ASP A 706 -12.29 -3.07 -30.85
N ASP A 707 -11.37 -2.84 -31.76
CA ASP A 707 -11.29 -3.55 -33.05
C ASP A 707 -9.94 -4.25 -33.30
N ASP A 708 -9.04 -4.29 -32.30
CA ASP A 708 -7.68 -4.89 -32.30
C ASP A 708 -6.84 -4.44 -33.52
N ASP A 709 -7.07 -3.19 -33.99
CA ASP A 709 -6.30 -2.64 -35.10
C ASP A 709 -4.86 -2.26 -34.68
N GLY A 710 -4.62 -2.09 -33.36
CA GLY A 710 -3.37 -1.76 -32.71
C GLY A 710 -3.29 -0.30 -32.31
N ARG A 711 -4.40 0.44 -32.33
CA ARG A 711 -4.55 1.80 -31.85
C ARG A 711 -5.60 1.83 -30.75
N LEU A 712 -5.28 2.50 -29.66
CA LEU A 712 -6.19 2.55 -28.50
C LEU A 712 -7.34 3.52 -28.73
N ASP A 713 -8.58 3.19 -28.40
CA ASP A 713 -9.81 3.97 -28.58
C ASP A 713 -9.72 5.46 -28.30
N PRO A 714 -9.08 5.93 -27.21
CA PRO A 714 -8.96 7.36 -26.95
C PRO A 714 -8.13 8.13 -27.98
N ALA A 715 -7.37 7.42 -28.81
CA ALA A 715 -6.50 7.96 -29.83
C ALA A 715 -6.88 7.50 -31.23
N ASP A 716 -7.91 6.67 -31.31
CA ASP A 716 -8.45 6.08 -32.53
C ASP A 716 -9.57 6.95 -33.12
N GLY A 717 -9.55 7.13 -34.43
CA GLY A 717 -10.60 7.81 -35.20
C GLY A 717 -11.85 6.95 -35.37
N CYS A 718 -11.66 5.62 -35.40
CA CYS A 718 -12.71 4.62 -35.65
C CYS A 718 -12.65 3.46 -34.64
N PRO A 719 -12.89 3.65 -33.34
CA PRO A 719 -12.69 2.66 -32.28
C PRO A 719 -13.42 1.31 -32.46
N THR A 720 -14.41 1.25 -33.31
CA THR A 720 -15.14 0.04 -33.69
C THR A 720 -15.10 -0.11 -35.21
N GLY A 721 -13.94 0.06 -35.78
CA GLY A 721 -13.70 0.04 -37.21
C GLY A 721 -13.48 -1.37 -37.78
N THR A 722 -12.47 -1.50 -38.64
CA THR A 722 -12.13 -2.78 -39.28
C THR A 722 -11.27 -3.64 -38.35
N ILE A 723 -11.81 -4.77 -37.92
CA ILE A 723 -11.15 -5.69 -36.98
C ILE A 723 -9.80 -6.16 -37.48
N GLY A 724 -8.78 -5.99 -36.62
CA GLY A 724 -7.43 -6.50 -36.79
C GLY A 724 -6.43 -5.49 -37.37
N ARG A 725 -5.16 -5.66 -37.02
CA ARG A 725 -4.06 -4.69 -37.21
C ARG A 725 -3.99 -4.09 -38.59
N LEU A 726 -4.28 -2.82 -38.66
CA LEU A 726 -4.09 -1.98 -39.82
C LEU A 726 -2.58 -1.67 -40.01
N GLY A 727 -2.09 -1.71 -41.19
CA GLY A 727 -0.72 -1.32 -41.49
C GLY A 727 -0.73 -0.10 -42.41
N LEU A 728 0.34 0.69 -42.48
CA LEU A 728 0.54 1.90 -43.30
C LEU A 728 0.12 1.78 -44.80
N ALA A 729 -0.37 0.64 -45.22
CA ALA A 729 -0.92 0.42 -46.54
C ALA A 729 -2.45 0.38 -46.60
N LEU A 730 -3.08 0.36 -45.41
CA LEU A 730 -4.53 0.30 -45.20
C LEU A 730 -5.03 1.40 -44.27
N ASP A 731 -4.11 2.15 -43.66
CA ASP A 731 -4.28 3.28 -42.77
C ASP A 731 -3.07 4.17 -42.95
N ALA A 732 -3.20 5.16 -43.80
CA ALA A 732 -2.04 5.91 -44.35
C ALA A 732 -1.60 7.02 -43.39
N ASP A 733 -2.49 7.68 -42.71
CA ASP A 733 -2.23 8.72 -41.72
C ASP A 733 -2.13 8.19 -40.26
N SER A 734 -2.44 6.93 -40.10
CA SER A 734 -2.37 6.22 -38.83
C SER A 734 -3.32 6.78 -37.76
N ASP A 735 -4.53 7.09 -38.13
CA ASP A 735 -5.55 7.56 -37.21
C ASP A 735 -6.47 6.44 -36.69
N GLY A 736 -6.32 5.19 -37.20
CA GLY A 736 -7.06 4.00 -36.83
C GLY A 736 -8.23 3.66 -37.73
N CYS A 737 -8.55 4.51 -38.70
CA CYS A 737 -9.57 4.23 -39.70
C CYS A 737 -8.96 3.56 -40.94
N ALA A 738 -9.66 2.61 -41.54
CA ALA A 738 -9.17 1.94 -42.76
C ALA A 738 -9.45 2.78 -43.99
N ASP A 739 -8.40 3.11 -44.79
CA ASP A 739 -8.43 3.95 -46.03
C ASP A 739 -9.53 3.58 -47.04
N LEU A 740 -10.07 2.41 -47.01
CA LEU A 740 -10.94 1.95 -48.11
C LEU A 740 -12.43 2.07 -47.84
N GLU A 741 -12.91 2.01 -46.60
CA GLU A 741 -14.33 1.93 -46.28
C GLU A 741 -14.72 2.83 -45.12
N GLU A 742 -13.83 3.32 -44.31
CA GLU A 742 -14.07 4.00 -43.04
C GLU A 742 -13.50 5.40 -42.99
N ASP A 743 -12.32 5.62 -43.54
CA ASP A 743 -11.74 6.93 -43.64
C ASP A 743 -12.27 7.69 -44.88
N LEU A 744 -12.34 8.96 -44.75
CA LEU A 744 -12.77 9.89 -45.79
C LEU A 744 -11.68 10.88 -46.18
N ASP A 745 -10.50 10.79 -45.51
CA ASP A 745 -9.33 11.67 -45.72
C ASP A 745 -8.09 10.83 -45.48
N ASP A 746 -7.88 9.81 -46.33
CA ASP A 746 -6.92 8.68 -46.17
C ASP A 746 -5.51 9.07 -45.72
N ASP A 747 -5.08 10.34 -45.87
CA ASP A 747 -3.75 10.79 -45.49
C ASP A 747 -3.74 11.94 -44.44
N GLY A 748 -4.94 12.32 -43.95
CA GLY A 748 -5.11 13.25 -42.87
C GLY A 748 -4.64 14.66 -43.14
N ASP A 749 -4.63 15.06 -44.43
CA ASP A 749 -4.15 16.38 -44.88
C ASP A 749 -5.21 17.48 -44.80
N GLY A 750 -6.48 17.08 -44.58
CA GLY A 750 -7.65 17.95 -44.44
C GLY A 750 -8.38 18.17 -45.77
N VAL A 751 -8.11 17.41 -46.82
CA VAL A 751 -8.85 17.36 -48.09
C VAL A 751 -9.41 15.97 -48.28
N LEU A 752 -10.72 15.83 -48.36
CA LEU A 752 -11.41 14.56 -48.51
C LEU A 752 -10.99 13.85 -49.81
N ASP A 753 -10.89 12.52 -49.82
CA ASP A 753 -10.45 11.65 -50.93
C ASP A 753 -11.15 11.93 -52.23
N ASP A 754 -12.44 12.20 -52.19
CA ASP A 754 -13.20 12.56 -53.41
C ASP A 754 -12.72 13.85 -54.09
N LEU A 755 -11.96 14.68 -53.38
CA LEU A 755 -11.42 15.97 -53.82
C LEU A 755 -9.90 15.96 -53.87
N ASP A 756 -9.29 14.98 -53.27
CA ASP A 756 -7.84 14.84 -53.24
C ASP A 756 -7.26 14.21 -54.51
N ARG A 757 -6.18 14.79 -54.97
CA ARG A 757 -5.37 14.30 -56.10
C ARG A 757 -4.05 13.66 -55.67
N CYS A 758 -3.68 13.87 -54.46
CA CYS A 758 -2.39 13.46 -53.92
C CYS A 758 -2.54 12.51 -52.72
N ASP A 759 -3.34 11.47 -52.84
CA ASP A 759 -3.78 10.44 -51.88
C ASP A 759 -2.71 9.95 -50.89
N ARG A 760 -1.59 10.61 -50.67
CA ARG A 760 -0.50 10.30 -49.72
C ARG A 760 0.35 11.54 -49.49
N THR A 761 -0.22 12.54 -48.94
CA THR A 761 0.47 13.71 -48.43
C THR A 761 0.97 13.44 -47.00
N GLU A 762 2.12 13.97 -46.63
CA GLU A 762 2.65 13.76 -45.29
C GLU A 762 1.76 14.49 -44.26
N ALA A 763 1.24 13.79 -43.26
CA ALA A 763 0.32 14.32 -42.27
C ALA A 763 0.76 15.67 -41.68
N GLY A 764 -0.10 16.68 -41.78
CA GLY A 764 0.19 18.05 -41.34
C GLY A 764 0.99 18.90 -42.32
N ALA A 765 1.21 18.47 -43.54
CA ALA A 765 1.77 19.30 -44.59
C ALA A 765 0.80 20.44 -44.96
N VAL A 766 1.33 21.55 -45.47
CA VAL A 766 0.45 22.63 -46.00
C VAL A 766 0.12 22.30 -47.46
N VAL A 767 -1.14 21.92 -47.67
CA VAL A 767 -1.67 21.49 -48.98
C VAL A 767 -2.46 22.57 -49.68
N ASP A 768 -2.69 22.42 -50.96
CA ASP A 768 -3.58 23.25 -51.76
C ASP A 768 -5.05 22.75 -51.67
N GLY A 769 -5.97 23.30 -52.46
CA GLY A 769 -7.39 22.87 -52.42
C GLY A 769 -7.65 21.53 -53.12
N GLN A 770 -6.61 20.76 -53.49
CA GLN A 770 -6.65 19.43 -54.12
C GLN A 770 -5.78 18.41 -53.35
N GLY A 771 -5.40 18.71 -52.10
CA GLY A 771 -4.66 17.82 -51.24
C GLY A 771 -3.14 17.71 -51.57
N CYS A 772 -2.61 18.45 -52.49
CA CYS A 772 -1.22 18.36 -52.88
C CYS A 772 -0.33 19.31 -52.10
N SER A 773 0.68 18.79 -51.42
CA SER A 773 1.75 19.63 -50.85
C SER A 773 2.59 20.29 -51.94
N ALA A 774 3.30 21.37 -51.61
CA ALA A 774 4.14 22.10 -52.56
C ALA A 774 5.23 21.27 -53.23
N VAL A 775 5.55 20.09 -52.73
CA VAL A 775 6.53 19.14 -53.31
C VAL A 775 5.87 18.07 -54.17
N GLN A 776 4.53 17.90 -54.08
CA GLN A 776 3.75 16.94 -54.83
C GLN A 776 2.96 17.58 -55.99
N ALA A 777 2.60 18.86 -55.83
CA ALA A 777 1.81 19.58 -56.84
C ALA A 777 2.54 19.61 -58.20
N ASP A 778 1.84 19.11 -59.24
CA ASP A 778 2.31 19.02 -60.63
C ASP A 778 1.18 19.54 -61.56
N ASP A 779 1.25 20.85 -61.88
CA ASP A 779 0.18 21.57 -62.55
C ASP A 779 -0.08 21.15 -64.01
N ASP A 780 0.87 20.46 -64.66
CA ASP A 780 0.79 20.05 -66.06
C ASP A 780 0.86 18.54 -66.27
N ASP A 781 0.84 17.72 -65.15
CA ASP A 781 0.81 16.28 -65.15
C ASP A 781 1.93 15.61 -65.97
N ASP A 782 3.11 16.23 -66.03
CA ASP A 782 4.27 15.69 -66.75
C ASP A 782 5.11 14.71 -65.92
N GLY A 783 4.86 14.61 -64.61
CA GLY A 783 5.49 13.70 -63.65
C GLY A 783 6.69 14.34 -62.94
N VAL A 784 6.88 15.66 -63.03
CA VAL A 784 7.89 16.40 -62.29
C VAL A 784 7.15 17.47 -61.45
N PRO A 785 7.26 17.42 -60.14
CA PRO A 785 6.56 18.39 -59.27
C PRO A 785 6.97 19.84 -59.60
N ASN A 786 6.00 20.77 -59.45
CA ASN A 786 6.18 22.20 -59.74
C ASN A 786 7.45 22.80 -59.14
N LEU A 787 7.88 22.30 -57.97
CA LEU A 787 9.09 22.78 -57.27
C LEU A 787 10.36 22.43 -58.01
N LEU A 788 10.37 21.35 -58.82
CA LEU A 788 11.50 20.88 -59.58
C LEU A 788 11.35 21.11 -61.07
N ASP A 789 10.14 21.49 -61.54
CA ASP A 789 9.81 21.72 -62.91
C ASP A 789 10.19 23.15 -63.34
N LEU A 790 11.09 23.22 -64.33
CA LEU A 790 11.52 24.46 -65.01
C LEU A 790 10.69 24.76 -66.25
N CYS A 791 9.89 23.82 -66.73
CA CYS A 791 9.11 23.90 -67.93
C CYS A 791 7.60 23.75 -67.72
N GLY A 792 7.05 24.35 -66.65
CA GLY A 792 5.63 24.28 -66.26
C GLY A 792 4.69 24.58 -67.45
N GLY A 793 4.10 23.56 -68.04
CA GLY A 793 3.27 23.61 -69.21
C GLY A 793 3.66 22.60 -70.29
N THR A 794 4.38 21.50 -69.87
CA THR A 794 4.69 20.35 -70.70
C THR A 794 3.43 19.48 -70.86
N ASP A 795 3.06 19.09 -72.09
CA ASP A 795 1.83 18.29 -72.28
C ASP A 795 1.92 16.94 -71.59
N ALA A 796 0.95 16.58 -70.77
CA ALA A 796 0.84 15.31 -70.02
C ALA A 796 1.13 14.09 -70.95
N GLY A 797 2.04 13.25 -70.49
CA GLY A 797 2.43 11.97 -71.16
C GLY A 797 3.58 12.10 -72.18
N LEU A 798 4.21 13.27 -72.25
CA LEU A 798 5.54 13.38 -72.87
C LEU A 798 6.62 12.83 -71.92
N ARG A 799 7.68 12.28 -72.40
CA ARG A 799 8.86 12.00 -71.59
C ARG A 799 9.66 13.27 -71.38
N VAL A 800 9.77 13.61 -70.17
CA VAL A 800 10.49 14.80 -69.71
C VAL A 800 11.84 14.43 -69.07
N ASP A 801 12.74 15.38 -68.99
CA ASP A 801 13.97 15.24 -68.24
C ASP A 801 13.67 15.49 -66.69
N LEU A 802 14.70 15.49 -65.86
CA LEU A 802 14.56 15.68 -64.42
C LEU A 802 14.13 17.07 -63.99
N GLU A 803 14.00 17.96 -64.94
CA GLU A 803 13.67 19.39 -64.80
C GLU A 803 12.32 19.68 -65.47
N GLY A 804 11.48 18.67 -65.82
CA GLY A 804 10.15 18.79 -66.39
C GLY A 804 10.09 19.22 -67.86
N CYS A 805 11.23 19.32 -68.56
CA CYS A 805 11.26 19.77 -69.91
C CYS A 805 11.17 18.61 -70.91
N ALA A 806 10.28 18.70 -71.91
CA ALA A 806 10.11 17.69 -72.96
C ALA A 806 11.40 17.33 -73.69
N LEU A 807 11.78 16.09 -73.73
CA LEU A 807 12.98 15.64 -74.43
C LEU A 807 12.83 15.81 -75.92
N PRO A 808 13.82 16.39 -76.67
CA PRO A 808 13.74 16.73 -78.07
C PRO A 808 13.56 15.48 -78.96
N GLY A 809 12.42 15.37 -79.65
CA GLY A 809 12.15 14.35 -80.67
C GLY A 809 10.87 13.54 -80.45
N GLN A 810 9.99 13.90 -79.52
CA GLN A 810 8.74 13.19 -79.38
C GLN A 810 7.55 14.03 -79.83
N ALA A 811 6.76 13.46 -80.73
CA ALA A 811 5.47 14.01 -81.14
C ALA A 811 4.36 13.30 -80.36
N ALA A 812 3.38 14.08 -79.88
CA ALA A 812 2.25 13.55 -79.12
C ALA A 812 1.60 12.36 -79.83
N ALA A 813 1.55 11.23 -79.25
CA ALA A 813 0.90 10.03 -79.75
C ALA A 813 -0.59 10.10 -79.38
N SER A 814 -1.41 10.28 -80.43
CA SER A 814 -2.91 10.20 -80.25
C SER A 814 -3.33 8.84 -79.77
N SER A 815 -4.20 8.79 -78.80
CA SER A 815 -4.88 7.63 -78.12
C SER A 815 -5.36 6.57 -79.11
N GLY A 816 -4.76 5.41 -79.12
CA GLY A 816 -5.24 4.22 -79.74
C GLY A 816 -4.90 2.99 -78.90
N MET A 817 -5.87 2.40 -78.21
CA MET A 817 -5.74 1.18 -77.40
C MET A 817 -5.21 0.04 -78.22
N ALA A 818 -4.09 -0.53 -77.83
CA ALA A 818 -3.56 -1.74 -78.43
C ALA A 818 -4.14 -3.02 -77.84
N PRO A 819 -4.43 -4.08 -78.58
CA PRO A 819 -5.24 -5.23 -78.12
C PRO A 819 -4.37 -6.32 -77.44
N LEU A 820 -3.64 -6.01 -76.40
CA LEU A 820 -2.79 -6.97 -75.70
C LEU A 820 -3.20 -7.19 -74.20
N GLN A 821 -4.22 -6.54 -73.71
CA GLN A 821 -4.65 -6.71 -72.30
C GLN A 821 -5.65 -7.87 -72.06
N TRP A 822 -6.14 -8.54 -73.08
CA TRP A 822 -7.04 -9.69 -72.93
C TRP A 822 -6.39 -11.05 -72.69
N VAL A 823 -5.08 -11.20 -72.81
CA VAL A 823 -4.38 -12.46 -72.62
C VAL A 823 -3.97 -12.65 -71.14
N GLY A 824 -3.75 -11.59 -70.40
CA GLY A 824 -3.43 -11.64 -68.97
C GLY A 824 -4.58 -12.08 -68.07
N LEU A 825 -5.76 -11.56 -68.35
CA LEU A 825 -6.97 -11.84 -67.53
C LEU A 825 -7.46 -13.28 -67.67
N SER A 826 -7.27 -13.93 -68.85
CA SER A 826 -7.63 -15.31 -69.07
C SER A 826 -6.72 -16.32 -68.39
N LEU A 827 -5.48 -15.98 -68.09
CA LEU A 827 -4.53 -16.84 -67.36
C LEU A 827 -4.71 -16.78 -65.85
N MET A 828 -5.14 -15.64 -65.29
CA MET A 828 -5.47 -15.53 -63.86
C MET A 828 -6.77 -16.27 -63.52
N LEU A 829 -7.77 -16.24 -64.37
CA LEU A 829 -9.02 -17.00 -64.15
C LEU A 829 -8.83 -18.53 -64.17
N VAL A 830 -7.88 -19.05 -64.97
CA VAL A 830 -7.57 -20.47 -65.01
C VAL A 830 -6.76 -20.91 -63.76
N ALA A 831 -5.96 -20.04 -63.17
CA ALA A 831 -5.24 -20.30 -61.95
C ALA A 831 -6.17 -20.32 -60.73
N ALA A 832 -7.15 -19.40 -60.66
CA ALA A 832 -8.14 -19.35 -59.58
C ALA A 832 -9.10 -20.55 -59.56
N VAL A 833 -9.54 -21.00 -60.72
CA VAL A 833 -10.37 -22.21 -60.81
C VAL A 833 -9.59 -23.49 -60.45
N GLY A 834 -8.26 -23.54 -60.73
CA GLY A 834 -7.39 -24.64 -60.33
C GLY A 834 -7.18 -24.73 -58.83
N PHE A 835 -7.14 -23.59 -58.14
CA PHE A 835 -6.93 -23.56 -56.71
C PHE A 835 -8.20 -23.94 -55.90
N ILE A 836 -9.37 -23.52 -56.38
CA ILE A 836 -10.66 -23.92 -55.79
C ILE A 836 -10.94 -25.42 -56.00
N ALA A 837 -10.54 -26.03 -57.12
CA ALA A 837 -10.68 -27.47 -57.34
C ALA A 837 -9.73 -28.31 -56.45
N ALA A 838 -8.58 -27.78 -56.06
CA ALA A 838 -7.64 -28.45 -55.15
C ALA A 838 -8.12 -28.40 -53.68
N LEU A 839 -8.79 -27.33 -53.23
CA LEU A 839 -9.36 -27.21 -51.88
C LEU A 839 -10.55 -28.13 -51.65
N VAL A 840 -11.39 -28.37 -52.64
CA VAL A 840 -12.55 -29.30 -52.53
C VAL A 840 -12.15 -30.77 -52.48
N ILE A 841 -10.94 -31.16 -52.93
CA ILE A 841 -10.44 -32.53 -52.88
C ILE A 841 -9.78 -32.88 -51.54
N VAL A 842 -9.36 -31.87 -50.72
CA VAL A 842 -8.69 -32.11 -49.43
C VAL A 842 -9.69 -32.17 -48.27
N SER A 843 -10.92 -31.62 -48.40
CA SER A 843 -11.96 -31.65 -47.37
C SER A 843 -12.86 -32.88 -47.32
N GLY A 844 -12.56 -33.95 -48.05
CA GLY A 844 -13.35 -35.17 -48.19
C GLY A 844 -12.79 -36.39 -47.46
N ARG A 845 -12.32 -36.26 -46.19
CA ARG A 845 -12.02 -37.43 -45.37
C ARG A 845 -12.77 -37.38 -44.03
N SER A 846 -13.74 -38.26 -43.88
CA SER A 846 -14.49 -38.53 -42.65
C SER A 846 -13.57 -39.02 -41.52
N PRO A 847 -13.84 -38.66 -40.25
CA PRO A 847 -13.05 -39.09 -39.11
C PRO A 847 -13.33 -40.57 -38.77
N PRO A 848 -12.36 -41.30 -38.19
CA PRO A 848 -12.54 -42.70 -37.84
C PRO A 848 -13.32 -42.84 -36.53
N THR A 849 -14.27 -43.74 -36.55
CA THR A 849 -15.10 -44.22 -35.43
C THR A 849 -14.26 -44.67 -34.25
N LYS A 850 -14.61 -44.19 -33.06
CA LYS A 850 -14.13 -44.70 -31.76
C LYS A 850 -14.53 -46.15 -31.58
N ARG A 851 -13.55 -47.01 -31.32
CA ARG A 851 -13.70 -48.38 -30.87
C ARG A 851 -13.63 -48.37 -29.34
N SER A 852 -14.72 -48.73 -28.71
CA SER A 852 -14.77 -49.04 -27.30
C SER A 852 -13.85 -50.24 -26.96
N VAL A 853 -12.97 -50.06 -26.00
CA VAL A 853 -12.24 -51.13 -25.33
C VAL A 853 -12.75 -51.23 -23.91
N SER A 854 -13.44 -52.30 -23.61
CA SER A 854 -13.76 -52.75 -22.26
C SER A 854 -12.47 -53.22 -21.59
N LEU A 855 -12.15 -52.72 -20.41
CA LEU A 855 -11.19 -53.35 -19.49
C LEU A 855 -12.01 -54.08 -18.42
N GLU A 856 -11.87 -55.41 -18.45
CA GLU A 856 -12.23 -56.27 -17.34
C GLU A 856 -11.16 -56.19 -16.24
N GLU A 857 -11.63 -56.45 -15.06
CA GLU A 857 -11.01 -56.57 -13.75
C GLU A 857 -9.60 -57.23 -13.68
N GLU A 858 -8.71 -56.64 -12.83
CA GLU A 858 -8.09 -57.33 -11.68
C GLU A 858 -7.60 -56.24 -10.70
#